data_0c466552d7a2ac74094eb6f6741db58c
#
_entry.id   0c466552d7a2ac74094eb6f6741db58c
#
_cell.length_a   1.000
_cell.length_b   1.000
_cell.length_c   1.000
_cell.angle_alpha   90.00
_cell.angle_beta   90.00
_cell.angle_gamma   90.00
#
_symmetry.space_group_name_H-M   'P 1'
#
loop_
_entity.id
_entity.type
_entity.pdbx_description
1 polymer ?
#
loop_
_entity_poly.entity_id
_entity_poly.type
_entity_poly.pdbx_seq_one_letter_code
_entity_poly.pdbx_strand_id
1 'polypeptide(L)'
;MGELNFLKKTEKFELKQNNKIYRGAIPWILLTSKNKKIIYISTSNRNLENYHYMLENYFEEKKSKKYSNKKIEIFENISSKKEDMTGINIKLLDILKNQSEFVLFINLQITLDVFFEKVKFLDFKIGKEYEIIKTINFLIENGYENSYLIDKKGQYSKRGDILDIFPPDLENPIRLEFFGDELDSIREFDIDSQKSISKINEIKIFGNALSGKNYELVELIEELQSEDVVIIIENEELLDYKMEEYILLNREKENIYRQRYENLKNKSFSMETVNFTEEQLETFKTKDKLEKLSEIKKVELYTKNYDKKVSEYNEIYKKKLLKIHNYSLIEGFVIEDVFILTDRELDGYIYEKKVKANKGIKYKKVNQIVEGDYVIHVQYGVGIYKGIETIEEMDYLKIRYADEDILYIPVEKLDRLEKYVSYGVEPKLFKLGTRGFKRKRKKLEEDIEKFAHELIKIQAQRQSQNGFVYQKDTVWQEEFEAAFPFEETEDQKKAINDVKRDMESPYIMDRIVCGDVGYGKTEVAMRAAFKAIDNSKQVVMIAPTTVLAEQHYKRFKQRYENYPITIENLSRLTQSKAKDILKNIKNGTTDLVIGTHRLLSDDVQFKNLGLLIIDEEQKFGVKAKEKLKAKRQKLDVLTLTATPIPRTLNLALLGIREISIIDTPPTNRLPIITEVFDWEEEAVKIAILKELSRDGQVFYIYNDVKNMKNKLKELKDILPEFVKIEFIHGQLPPKEIKDKLKRFEQGEYDILMASTIIENGIDVSNANTILIENFTHLGLSQVYQLRGRVGRSDRQGYCYLVKTRGTTAKGKKKEESMEKIEGIKSGGFQISMEDMKIRGAGEILGDKQHGTIETFGYDLYIKMLNEEIKRQKGEFREKIENVEILLREKGYIPETYIQKEERLNIYKRFAMLEKFEELNEMKNEIEDRFGKIPNSMKKFILSIELKLFAEQNHIQRIDENSDYYELYFLKNIPEEKINKLSENLDWKDISNEKKNEEYIVKRLKKIKLKDYISKISKIKC
;
A
#
# COMPACT_ATOMS: atom_id res chain seq x y z
N MET A 1 32.50 14.37 16.42
CA MET A 1 31.21 14.07 17.07
C MET A 1 31.48 13.11 18.21
N GLY A 2 31.11 13.47 19.45
CA GLY A 2 31.46 12.69 20.65
C GLY A 2 30.60 11.45 20.84
N GLU A 3 31.14 10.44 21.50
CA GLU A 3 30.40 9.29 22.01
C GLU A 3 29.23 9.77 22.89
N LEU A 4 28.16 8.99 22.98
CA LEU A 4 27.05 9.28 23.91
C LEU A 4 27.58 9.19 25.35
N ASN A 5 27.33 10.25 26.13
CA ASN A 5 27.95 10.38 27.46
C ASN A 5 27.60 9.25 28.43
N PHE A 6 26.41 8.67 28.31
CA PHE A 6 25.94 7.58 29.15
C PHE A 6 26.64 6.23 28.87
N LEU A 7 27.24 6.02 27.67
CA LEU A 7 27.87 4.73 27.30
C LEU A 7 28.99 4.36 28.25
N LYS A 8 29.76 5.34 28.73
CA LYS A 8 30.83 5.09 29.75
C LYS A 8 30.27 4.56 31.07
N LYS A 9 28.99 4.81 31.38
CA LYS A 9 28.35 4.31 32.58
C LYS A 9 27.79 2.91 32.33
N THR A 10 27.26 2.64 31.14
CA THR A 10 26.81 1.30 30.77
C THR A 10 27.98 0.29 30.72
N GLU A 11 29.17 0.71 30.30
CA GLU A 11 30.38 -0.13 30.32
C GLU A 11 30.77 -0.64 31.73
N LYS A 12 30.40 0.06 32.77
CA LYS A 12 30.68 -0.35 34.16
C LYS A 12 29.61 -1.26 34.74
N PHE A 13 28.52 -1.43 34.04
CA PHE A 13 27.40 -2.24 34.49
C PHE A 13 27.75 -3.73 34.35
N GLU A 14 27.65 -4.46 35.46
CA GLU A 14 27.86 -5.92 35.49
C GLU A 14 26.51 -6.61 35.35
N LEU A 15 26.39 -7.50 34.36
CA LEU A 15 25.22 -8.36 34.17
C LEU A 15 25.18 -9.39 35.30
N LYS A 16 24.22 -9.32 36.22
CA LYS A 16 23.98 -10.26 37.31
C LYS A 16 22.54 -10.76 37.26
N GLN A 17 22.32 -11.94 37.82
CA GLN A 17 20.98 -12.52 37.92
C GLN A 17 20.03 -11.61 38.72
N ASN A 18 18.81 -11.44 38.27
CA ASN A 18 17.73 -10.65 38.88
C ASN A 18 18.04 -9.14 39.02
N ASN A 19 18.87 -8.57 38.19
CA ASN A 19 19.06 -7.13 38.14
C ASN A 19 17.80 -6.42 37.62
N LYS A 20 17.39 -5.35 38.32
CA LYS A 20 16.32 -4.43 37.86
C LYS A 20 16.92 -3.39 36.92
N ILE A 21 16.52 -3.39 35.69
CA ILE A 21 17.08 -2.50 34.66
C ILE A 21 15.92 -1.79 33.91
N TYR A 22 16.10 -0.47 33.74
CA TYR A 22 15.19 0.27 32.88
C TYR A 22 15.26 -0.26 31.44
N ARG A 23 14.08 -0.49 30.86
CA ARG A 23 13.96 -1.10 29.53
C ARG A 23 14.77 -0.36 28.46
N GLY A 24 14.74 0.97 28.44
CA GLY A 24 15.53 1.78 27.50
C GLY A 24 17.05 1.67 27.65
N ALA A 25 17.58 1.18 28.79
CA ALA A 25 19.01 0.98 29.00
C ALA A 25 19.53 -0.35 28.45
N ILE A 26 18.66 -1.35 28.25
CA ILE A 26 19.05 -2.71 27.88
C ILE A 26 19.95 -2.76 26.63
N PRO A 27 19.58 -2.20 25.46
CA PRO A 27 20.40 -2.31 24.27
C PRO A 27 21.81 -1.74 24.49
N TRP A 28 21.95 -0.71 25.27
CA TRP A 28 23.22 -0.05 25.56
C TRP A 28 24.11 -0.86 26.50
N ILE A 29 23.51 -1.51 27.52
CA ILE A 29 24.19 -2.41 28.44
C ILE A 29 24.69 -3.65 27.67
N LEU A 30 23.86 -4.24 26.82
CA LEU A 30 24.24 -5.39 25.98
C LEU A 30 25.36 -5.03 24.99
N LEU A 31 25.28 -3.84 24.36
CA LEU A 31 26.30 -3.36 23.44
C LEU A 31 27.66 -3.20 24.15
N THR A 32 27.68 -2.59 25.35
CA THR A 32 28.90 -2.23 26.09
C THR A 32 29.38 -3.32 27.02
N SER A 33 28.66 -4.43 27.15
CA SER A 33 29.01 -5.57 28.00
C SER A 33 30.38 -6.13 27.63
N LYS A 34 31.10 -6.56 28.66
CA LYS A 34 32.38 -7.31 28.54
C LYS A 34 32.19 -8.66 27.88
N ASN A 35 30.98 -9.23 27.94
CA ASN A 35 30.65 -10.45 27.26
C ASN A 35 30.58 -10.18 25.75
N LYS A 36 31.35 -10.96 25.01
CA LYS A 36 31.47 -10.76 23.55
C LYS A 36 30.28 -11.33 22.77
N LYS A 37 29.73 -12.44 23.25
CA LYS A 37 28.66 -13.19 22.61
C LYS A 37 27.41 -13.22 23.50
N ILE A 38 26.37 -12.55 23.12
CA ILE A 38 25.16 -12.41 23.91
C ILE A 38 23.90 -12.76 23.07
N ILE A 39 23.04 -13.58 23.64
CA ILE A 39 21.70 -13.87 23.14
C ILE A 39 20.69 -13.31 24.14
N TYR A 40 19.86 -12.38 23.72
CA TYR A 40 18.80 -11.77 24.53
C TYR A 40 17.44 -12.26 24.06
N ILE A 41 16.67 -12.85 24.98
CA ILE A 41 15.38 -13.47 24.68
C ILE A 41 14.26 -12.68 25.34
N SER A 42 13.23 -12.31 24.54
CA SER A 42 12.03 -11.62 24.98
C SER A 42 10.80 -12.26 24.36
N THR A 43 9.65 -12.07 25.00
CA THR A 43 8.34 -12.40 24.43
C THR A 43 7.79 -11.31 23.51
N SER A 44 8.34 -10.11 23.57
CA SER A 44 7.85 -8.92 22.85
C SER A 44 8.71 -8.62 21.62
N ASN A 45 8.20 -8.91 20.43
CA ASN A 45 8.84 -8.51 19.17
C ASN A 45 9.10 -7.00 19.15
N ARG A 46 8.17 -6.18 19.62
CA ARG A 46 8.32 -4.73 19.68
C ARG A 46 9.53 -4.29 20.50
N ASN A 47 9.77 -4.90 21.67
CA ASN A 47 10.95 -4.57 22.47
C ASN A 47 12.21 -4.93 21.71
N LEU A 48 12.24 -6.12 21.09
CA LEU A 48 13.39 -6.59 20.30
C LEU A 48 13.68 -5.67 19.11
N GLU A 49 12.62 -5.28 18.34
CA GLU A 49 12.73 -4.33 17.23
C GLU A 49 13.29 -2.97 17.69
N ASN A 50 12.77 -2.44 18.79
CA ASN A 50 13.23 -1.18 19.34
C ASN A 50 14.69 -1.23 19.74
N TYR A 51 15.13 -2.30 20.39
CA TYR A 51 16.53 -2.49 20.81
C TYR A 51 17.47 -2.59 19.61
N HIS A 52 17.10 -3.39 18.62
CA HIS A 52 17.85 -3.53 17.37
C HIS A 52 17.97 -2.18 16.65
N TYR A 53 16.85 -1.49 16.45
CA TYR A 53 16.83 -0.18 15.80
C TYR A 53 17.69 0.88 16.54
N MET A 54 17.64 0.92 17.87
CA MET A 54 18.45 1.86 18.64
C MET A 54 19.93 1.64 18.39
N LEU A 55 20.37 0.38 18.29
CA LEU A 55 21.77 0.05 18.03
C LEU A 55 22.18 0.29 16.58
N GLU A 56 21.34 -0.08 15.60
CA GLU A 56 21.61 0.23 14.19
C GLU A 56 21.74 1.73 13.95
N ASN A 57 20.79 2.51 14.47
CA ASN A 57 20.80 3.97 14.32
C ASN A 57 22.05 4.60 14.97
N TYR A 58 22.53 4.03 16.06
CA TYR A 58 23.78 4.45 16.68
C TYR A 58 24.97 4.25 15.75
N PHE A 59 25.08 3.10 15.09
CA PHE A 59 26.17 2.83 14.14
C PHE A 59 26.09 3.72 12.91
N GLU A 60 24.91 3.91 12.35
CA GLU A 60 24.71 4.75 11.17
C GLU A 60 24.99 6.24 11.44
N GLU A 61 24.38 6.83 12.48
CA GLU A 61 24.49 8.27 12.76
C GLU A 61 25.85 8.66 13.40
N LYS A 62 26.39 7.85 14.28
CA LYS A 62 27.64 8.17 14.99
C LYS A 62 28.87 7.66 14.30
N LYS A 63 28.76 6.76 13.32
CA LYS A 63 29.91 6.10 12.63
C LYS A 63 30.96 5.63 13.65
N SER A 64 30.52 5.05 14.78
CA SER A 64 31.40 4.63 15.87
C SER A 64 32.19 3.42 15.45
N LYS A 65 33.53 3.51 15.60
CA LYS A 65 34.44 2.40 15.35
C LYS A 65 34.62 1.48 16.59
N LYS A 66 34.23 1.93 17.78
CA LYS A 66 34.51 1.24 19.05
C LYS A 66 33.84 -0.12 19.18
N TYR A 67 32.61 -0.25 18.63
CA TYR A 67 31.83 -1.49 18.69
C TYR A 67 31.49 -2.05 17.32
N SER A 68 32.18 -1.59 16.26
CA SER A 68 31.91 -1.95 14.87
C SER A 68 32.12 -3.42 14.54
N ASN A 69 32.88 -4.14 15.36
CA ASN A 69 33.13 -5.57 15.19
C ASN A 69 32.01 -6.45 15.78
N LYS A 70 31.10 -5.87 16.56
CA LYS A 70 30.00 -6.60 17.20
C LYS A 70 28.84 -6.72 16.25
N LYS A 71 28.52 -7.91 15.78
CA LYS A 71 27.36 -8.18 14.92
C LYS A 71 26.08 -8.06 15.73
N ILE A 72 25.11 -7.30 15.24
CA ILE A 72 23.80 -7.15 15.85
C ILE A 72 22.78 -7.71 14.90
N GLU A 73 21.88 -8.58 15.37
CA GLU A 73 20.84 -9.18 14.57
C GLU A 73 19.60 -9.44 15.42
N ILE A 74 18.45 -9.49 14.77
CA ILE A 74 17.15 -9.75 15.39
C ILE A 74 16.47 -10.93 14.70
N PHE A 75 15.88 -11.80 15.51
CA PHE A 75 15.06 -12.92 15.06
C PHE A 75 13.67 -12.79 15.70
N GLU A 76 12.71 -12.35 14.88
CA GLU A 76 11.33 -12.13 15.27
C GLU A 76 10.45 -13.25 14.75
N ASN A 77 9.39 -13.57 15.47
CA ASN A 77 8.37 -14.49 14.99
C ASN A 77 7.38 -13.74 14.09
N ILE A 78 7.70 -13.65 12.80
CA ILE A 78 6.89 -12.92 11.80
C ILE A 78 5.83 -13.83 11.16
N SER A 79 6.11 -15.13 11.01
CA SER A 79 5.13 -16.06 10.45
C SER A 79 5.43 -17.52 10.86
N SER A 80 4.40 -18.36 10.85
CA SER A 80 4.53 -19.82 11.06
C SER A 80 5.04 -20.57 9.81
N LYS A 81 5.60 -19.88 8.81
CA LYS A 81 6.04 -20.50 7.57
C LYS A 81 7.42 -21.14 7.74
N LYS A 82 7.54 -22.38 7.25
CA LYS A 82 8.77 -23.17 7.27
C LYS A 82 9.96 -22.46 6.60
N GLU A 83 9.71 -21.65 5.60
CA GLU A 83 10.70 -20.90 4.82
C GLU A 83 11.40 -19.82 5.66
N ASP A 84 10.68 -19.17 6.58
CA ASP A 84 11.26 -18.15 7.45
C ASP A 84 12.19 -18.78 8.50
N MET A 85 11.83 -19.96 9.02
CA MET A 85 12.67 -20.71 9.95
C MET A 85 13.97 -21.20 9.31
N THR A 86 13.96 -21.56 8.01
CA THR A 86 15.18 -21.90 7.28
C THR A 86 16.13 -20.71 7.21
N GLY A 87 15.63 -19.52 6.87
CA GLY A 87 16.42 -18.29 6.84
C GLY A 87 17.01 -17.92 8.20
N ILE A 88 16.21 -18.05 9.28
CA ILE A 88 16.67 -17.82 10.66
C ILE A 88 17.79 -18.80 11.01
N ASN A 89 17.62 -20.09 10.70
CA ASN A 89 18.63 -21.12 10.99
C ASN A 89 19.96 -20.83 10.28
N ILE A 90 19.93 -20.43 9.01
CA ILE A 90 21.11 -20.09 8.23
C ILE A 90 21.86 -18.91 8.86
N LYS A 91 21.15 -17.82 9.14
CA LYS A 91 21.72 -16.63 9.77
C LYS A 91 22.30 -16.91 11.15
N LEU A 92 21.56 -17.67 11.96
CA LEU A 92 22.00 -18.05 13.30
C LEU A 92 23.29 -18.89 13.25
N LEU A 93 23.37 -19.89 12.37
CA LEU A 93 24.54 -20.72 12.18
C LEU A 93 25.74 -19.89 11.71
N ASP A 94 25.55 -18.99 10.77
CA ASP A 94 26.63 -18.12 10.29
C ASP A 94 27.21 -17.25 11.43
N ILE A 95 26.32 -16.65 12.23
CA ILE A 95 26.72 -15.81 13.34
C ILE A 95 27.44 -16.63 14.42
N LEU A 96 26.87 -17.76 14.84
CA LEU A 96 27.46 -18.60 15.89
C LEU A 96 28.84 -19.16 15.49
N LYS A 97 29.03 -19.50 14.19
CA LYS A 97 30.30 -20.08 13.69
C LYS A 97 31.37 -19.04 13.33
N ASN A 98 30.96 -17.92 12.75
CA ASN A 98 31.90 -17.02 12.07
C ASN A 98 32.10 -15.68 12.79
N GLN A 99 31.23 -15.29 13.74
CA GLN A 99 31.35 -14.01 14.44
C GLN A 99 32.03 -14.16 15.79
N SER A 100 33.05 -13.34 16.03
CA SER A 100 33.77 -13.30 17.29
C SER A 100 33.03 -12.54 18.38
N GLU A 101 32.21 -11.57 18.02
CA GLU A 101 31.38 -10.73 18.91
C GLU A 101 30.01 -10.50 18.32
N PHE A 102 28.95 -10.72 19.12
CA PHE A 102 27.57 -10.47 18.68
C PHE A 102 26.60 -10.17 19.82
N VAL A 103 25.49 -9.50 19.48
CA VAL A 103 24.27 -9.38 20.28
C VAL A 103 23.10 -9.83 19.40
N LEU A 104 22.45 -10.91 19.78
CA LEU A 104 21.28 -11.45 19.10
C LEU A 104 20.04 -11.18 19.94
N PHE A 105 19.03 -10.59 19.32
CA PHE A 105 17.71 -10.41 19.90
C PHE A 105 16.78 -11.48 19.34
N ILE A 106 16.27 -12.38 20.18
CA ILE A 106 15.49 -13.56 19.74
C ILE A 106 14.15 -13.59 20.47
N ASN A 107 13.06 -13.82 19.72
CA ASN A 107 11.75 -14.07 20.32
C ASN A 107 11.70 -15.47 20.96
N LEU A 108 11.05 -15.60 22.11
CA LEU A 108 10.92 -16.87 22.84
C LEU A 108 10.41 -18.00 21.96
N GLN A 109 9.40 -17.77 21.11
CA GLN A 109 8.82 -18.79 20.26
C GLN A 109 9.85 -19.44 19.32
N ILE A 110 10.78 -18.64 18.79
CA ILE A 110 11.85 -19.14 17.91
C ILE A 110 12.79 -20.08 18.67
N THR A 111 13.08 -19.81 19.94
CA THR A 111 14.00 -20.62 20.75
C THR A 111 13.44 -22.03 21.04
N LEU A 112 12.12 -22.22 20.88
CA LEU A 112 11.43 -23.49 21.09
C LEU A 112 11.40 -24.37 19.84
N ASP A 113 11.79 -23.84 18.68
CA ASP A 113 11.87 -24.60 17.44
C ASP A 113 13.16 -25.45 17.37
N VAL A 114 13.30 -26.22 16.29
CA VAL A 114 14.46 -27.04 16.01
C VAL A 114 15.43 -26.35 15.07
N PHE A 115 16.71 -26.50 15.33
CA PHE A 115 17.81 -25.97 14.53
C PHE A 115 18.64 -27.13 13.95
N PHE A 116 19.33 -26.87 12.84
CA PHE A 116 20.17 -27.84 12.15
C PHE A 116 21.60 -27.34 12.09
N GLU A 117 22.56 -28.22 12.28
CA GLU A 117 23.98 -27.84 12.32
C GLU A 117 24.60 -27.56 10.96
N LYS A 118 23.98 -28.00 9.88
CA LYS A 118 24.52 -27.88 8.51
C LYS A 118 23.43 -27.48 7.54
N VAL A 119 23.78 -26.56 6.66
CA VAL A 119 22.99 -26.18 5.49
C VAL A 119 23.89 -26.22 4.29
N LYS A 120 23.43 -26.85 3.21
CA LYS A 120 24.18 -26.92 1.95
C LYS A 120 24.11 -25.55 1.25
N PHE A 121 25.17 -25.14 0.59
CA PHE A 121 25.21 -23.90 -0.18
C PHE A 121 26.05 -24.02 -1.43
N LEU A 122 25.88 -23.09 -2.36
CA LEU A 122 26.74 -22.84 -3.52
C LEU A 122 27.33 -21.43 -3.40
N ASP A 123 28.61 -21.29 -3.67
CA ASP A 123 29.30 -20.01 -3.78
C ASP A 123 29.35 -19.55 -5.23
N PHE A 124 28.86 -18.34 -5.50
CA PHE A 124 28.90 -17.71 -6.82
C PHE A 124 29.82 -16.49 -6.79
N LYS A 125 30.67 -16.38 -7.81
CA LYS A 125 31.60 -15.25 -8.00
C LYS A 125 31.68 -14.90 -9.47
N ILE A 126 31.58 -13.61 -9.79
CA ILE A 126 31.68 -13.12 -11.18
C ILE A 126 33.00 -13.57 -11.84
N GLY A 127 32.92 -13.96 -13.09
CA GLY A 127 34.07 -14.43 -13.90
C GLY A 127 34.48 -15.86 -13.63
N LYS A 128 33.70 -16.66 -12.90
CA LYS A 128 33.87 -18.09 -12.73
C LYS A 128 32.85 -18.88 -13.55
N GLU A 129 33.25 -20.09 -13.96
CA GLU A 129 32.39 -21.01 -14.70
C GLU A 129 31.52 -21.84 -13.74
N TYR A 130 30.23 -21.93 -14.05
CA TYR A 130 29.22 -22.74 -13.34
C TYR A 130 28.30 -23.40 -14.31
N GLU A 131 28.20 -24.72 -14.26
CA GLU A 131 27.22 -25.45 -15.06
C GLU A 131 25.79 -25.15 -14.57
N ILE A 132 25.02 -24.41 -15.34
CA ILE A 132 23.65 -23.98 -14.96
C ILE A 132 22.76 -25.19 -14.57
N ILE A 133 22.92 -26.33 -15.29
CA ILE A 133 22.13 -27.54 -15.01
C ILE A 133 22.47 -28.09 -13.63
N LYS A 134 23.72 -28.12 -13.21
CA LYS A 134 24.11 -28.55 -11.87
C LYS A 134 23.60 -27.61 -10.79
N THR A 135 23.60 -26.31 -11.06
CA THR A 135 23.02 -25.30 -10.18
C THR A 135 21.51 -25.53 -9.99
N ILE A 136 20.78 -25.77 -11.07
CA ILE A 136 19.33 -26.04 -11.00
C ILE A 136 19.06 -27.35 -10.25
N ASN A 137 19.82 -28.39 -10.50
CA ASN A 137 19.68 -29.67 -9.78
C ASN A 137 19.91 -29.47 -8.28
N PHE A 138 20.94 -28.68 -7.90
CA PHE A 138 21.18 -28.33 -6.51
C PHE A 138 19.96 -27.61 -5.91
N LEU A 139 19.37 -26.65 -6.60
CA LEU A 139 18.20 -25.91 -6.12
C LEU A 139 17.00 -26.86 -5.89
N ILE A 140 16.70 -27.73 -6.86
CA ILE A 140 15.61 -28.72 -6.76
C ILE A 140 15.84 -29.68 -5.60
N GLU A 141 17.03 -30.28 -5.50
CA GLU A 141 17.40 -31.22 -4.45
C GLU A 141 17.36 -30.61 -3.05
N ASN A 142 17.56 -29.30 -2.95
CA ASN A 142 17.56 -28.57 -1.69
C ASN A 142 16.29 -27.72 -1.47
N GLY A 143 15.17 -28.09 -2.09
CA GLY A 143 13.83 -27.62 -1.73
C GLY A 143 13.40 -26.30 -2.36
N TYR A 144 14.03 -25.87 -3.44
CA TYR A 144 13.54 -24.73 -4.22
C TYR A 144 12.47 -25.16 -5.22
N GLU A 145 11.43 -24.34 -5.33
CA GLU A 145 10.34 -24.52 -6.28
C GLU A 145 10.58 -23.74 -7.56
N ASN A 146 10.36 -24.38 -8.72
CA ASN A 146 10.39 -23.65 -9.98
C ASN A 146 9.14 -22.77 -10.10
N SER A 147 9.34 -21.47 -10.28
CA SER A 147 8.27 -20.50 -10.47
C SER A 147 8.55 -19.65 -11.69
N TYR A 148 7.51 -19.29 -12.42
CA TYR A 148 7.64 -18.39 -13.55
C TYR A 148 8.02 -16.95 -13.12
N LEU A 149 7.42 -16.46 -12.02
CA LEU A 149 7.73 -15.18 -11.40
C LEU A 149 8.15 -15.43 -9.96
N ILE A 150 9.28 -14.86 -9.55
CA ILE A 150 9.76 -14.96 -8.18
C ILE A 150 8.98 -13.99 -7.31
N ASP A 151 8.19 -14.51 -6.38
CA ASP A 151 7.41 -13.73 -5.41
C ASP A 151 7.54 -14.21 -3.95
N LYS A 152 8.19 -15.36 -3.74
CA LYS A 152 8.39 -15.98 -2.41
C LYS A 152 9.80 -16.53 -2.26
N LYS A 153 10.27 -16.57 -1.02
CA LYS A 153 11.51 -17.25 -0.65
C LYS A 153 11.44 -18.74 -1.02
N GLY A 154 12.57 -19.32 -1.41
CA GLY A 154 12.63 -20.72 -1.84
C GLY A 154 12.17 -20.97 -3.27
N GLN A 155 11.99 -19.92 -4.07
CA GLN A 155 11.69 -20.05 -5.50
C GLN A 155 12.90 -19.77 -6.37
N TYR A 156 12.92 -20.39 -7.56
CA TYR A 156 13.84 -20.07 -8.63
C TYR A 156 13.14 -19.99 -9.99
N SER A 157 13.70 -19.23 -10.92
CA SER A 157 13.19 -19.09 -12.30
C SER A 157 14.36 -19.05 -13.28
N LYS A 158 14.36 -19.91 -14.30
CA LYS A 158 15.34 -19.84 -15.40
C LYS A 158 14.71 -19.20 -16.63
N ARG A 159 15.39 -18.19 -17.18
CA ARG A 159 14.97 -17.46 -18.38
C ARG A 159 16.17 -17.24 -19.30
N GLY A 160 16.33 -18.09 -20.32
CA GLY A 160 17.52 -18.04 -21.18
C GLY A 160 18.80 -18.23 -20.38
N ASP A 161 19.68 -17.23 -20.43
CA ASP A 161 20.96 -17.19 -19.70
C ASP A 161 20.84 -16.54 -18.31
N ILE A 162 19.63 -16.24 -17.87
CA ILE A 162 19.36 -15.65 -16.55
C ILE A 162 18.74 -16.69 -15.63
N LEU A 163 19.26 -16.77 -14.40
CA LEU A 163 18.73 -17.57 -13.31
C LEU A 163 18.39 -16.66 -12.12
N ASP A 164 17.10 -16.48 -11.87
CA ASP A 164 16.60 -15.76 -10.70
C ASP A 164 16.39 -16.75 -9.55
N ILE A 165 16.81 -16.37 -8.35
CA ILE A 165 16.72 -17.23 -7.14
C ILE A 165 16.34 -16.35 -5.96
N PHE A 166 15.41 -16.81 -5.11
CA PHE A 166 15.12 -16.13 -3.84
C PHE A 166 15.55 -16.99 -2.66
N PRO A 167 16.78 -16.79 -2.16
CA PRO A 167 17.29 -17.51 -1.01
C PRO A 167 16.48 -17.22 0.26
N PRO A 168 16.37 -18.19 1.18
CA PRO A 168 15.56 -18.03 2.39
C PRO A 168 16.16 -17.01 3.39
N ASP A 169 17.47 -16.77 3.34
CA ASP A 169 18.22 -15.88 4.24
C ASP A 169 18.32 -14.42 3.77
N LEU A 170 17.93 -14.13 2.51
CA LEU A 170 18.00 -12.80 1.93
C LEU A 170 16.66 -12.07 1.98
N GLU A 171 16.71 -10.74 1.96
CA GLU A 171 15.51 -9.88 1.86
C GLU A 171 15.03 -9.71 0.42
N ASN A 172 15.99 -9.67 -0.52
CA ASN A 172 15.70 -9.52 -1.94
C ASN A 172 16.18 -10.75 -2.72
N PRO A 173 15.48 -11.11 -3.81
CA PRO A 173 15.94 -12.17 -4.70
C PRO A 173 17.18 -11.75 -5.51
N ILE A 174 17.89 -12.75 -6.00
CA ILE A 174 19.15 -12.62 -6.73
C ILE A 174 18.94 -13.03 -8.18
N ARG A 175 19.53 -12.26 -9.08
CA ARG A 175 19.58 -12.53 -10.52
C ARG A 175 21.01 -12.83 -10.93
N LEU A 176 21.24 -14.04 -11.39
CA LEU A 176 22.52 -14.50 -11.96
C LEU A 176 22.41 -14.47 -13.48
N GLU A 177 23.31 -13.79 -14.16
CA GLU A 177 23.38 -13.72 -15.62
C GLU A 177 24.63 -14.44 -16.10
N PHE A 178 24.45 -15.36 -17.03
CA PHE A 178 25.52 -16.21 -17.55
C PHE A 178 25.81 -15.87 -19.00
N PHE A 179 27.06 -16.04 -19.40
CA PHE A 179 27.47 -16.08 -20.79
C PHE A 179 28.06 -17.46 -21.07
N GLY A 180 27.24 -18.38 -21.60
CA GLY A 180 27.53 -19.81 -21.58
C GLY A 180 27.54 -20.33 -20.16
N ASP A 181 28.68 -20.88 -19.70
CA ASP A 181 28.85 -21.34 -18.31
C ASP A 181 29.56 -20.30 -17.42
N GLU A 182 30.03 -19.17 -17.97
CA GLU A 182 30.68 -18.10 -17.21
C GLU A 182 29.65 -17.18 -16.60
N LEU A 183 29.76 -16.88 -15.28
CA LEU A 183 28.91 -15.95 -14.58
C LEU A 183 29.36 -14.50 -14.83
N ASP A 184 28.58 -13.76 -15.64
CA ASP A 184 28.88 -12.39 -16.05
C ASP A 184 28.43 -11.36 -15.01
N SER A 185 27.25 -11.52 -14.38
CA SER A 185 26.76 -10.58 -13.39
C SER A 185 25.92 -11.23 -12.28
N ILE A 186 26.00 -10.65 -11.10
CA ILE A 186 25.14 -10.95 -9.94
C ILE A 186 24.43 -9.67 -9.53
N ARG A 187 23.10 -9.70 -9.48
CA ARG A 187 22.28 -8.52 -9.15
C ARG A 187 21.20 -8.87 -8.14
N GLU A 188 20.97 -8.01 -7.16
CA GLU A 188 19.72 -8.03 -6.39
C GLU A 188 18.62 -7.37 -7.19
N PHE A 189 17.39 -7.85 -7.07
CA PHE A 189 16.24 -7.21 -7.70
C PHE A 189 15.04 -7.12 -6.75
N ASP A 190 14.19 -6.16 -7.01
CA ASP A 190 12.97 -5.90 -6.25
C ASP A 190 11.84 -6.83 -6.68
N ILE A 191 11.18 -7.47 -5.73
CA ILE A 191 10.10 -8.43 -5.97
C ILE A 191 8.93 -7.80 -6.72
N ASP A 192 8.54 -6.58 -6.34
CA ASP A 192 7.34 -5.94 -6.87
C ASP A 192 7.56 -5.40 -8.30
N SER A 193 8.70 -4.79 -8.58
CA SER A 193 9.04 -4.21 -9.88
C SER A 193 9.80 -5.17 -10.80
N GLN A 194 10.36 -6.26 -10.25
CA GLN A 194 11.23 -7.21 -10.96
C GLN A 194 12.47 -6.56 -11.59
N LYS A 195 12.84 -5.34 -11.17
CA LYS A 195 14.01 -4.58 -11.67
C LYS A 195 15.19 -4.74 -10.73
N SER A 196 16.38 -4.79 -11.31
CA SER A 196 17.62 -4.83 -10.54
C SER A 196 17.82 -3.57 -9.68
N ILE A 197 18.23 -3.77 -8.42
CA ILE A 197 18.47 -2.72 -7.43
C ILE A 197 19.96 -2.45 -7.28
N SER A 198 20.73 -3.52 -7.10
CA SER A 198 22.15 -3.45 -6.80
C SER A 198 22.95 -4.51 -7.53
N LYS A 199 24.28 -4.31 -7.67
CA LYS A 199 25.23 -5.31 -8.19
C LYS A 199 26.10 -5.83 -7.06
N ILE A 200 26.39 -7.13 -7.07
CA ILE A 200 27.17 -7.85 -6.08
C ILE A 200 28.28 -8.60 -6.80
N ASN A 201 29.46 -8.75 -6.21
CA ASN A 201 30.57 -9.43 -6.84
C ASN A 201 30.64 -10.94 -6.53
N GLU A 202 30.14 -11.32 -5.36
CA GLU A 202 30.09 -12.71 -4.91
C GLU A 202 28.94 -12.92 -3.94
N ILE A 203 28.36 -14.13 -3.92
CA ILE A 203 27.23 -14.48 -3.06
C ILE A 203 27.19 -15.98 -2.77
N LYS A 204 26.70 -16.34 -1.59
CA LYS A 204 26.36 -17.71 -1.21
C LYS A 204 24.86 -17.93 -1.32
N ILE A 205 24.47 -18.96 -2.02
CA ILE A 205 23.06 -19.38 -2.15
C ILE A 205 22.88 -20.64 -1.31
N PHE A 206 22.12 -20.52 -0.23
CA PHE A 206 21.84 -21.63 0.67
C PHE A 206 20.62 -22.43 0.19
N GLY A 207 20.60 -23.73 0.53
CA GLY A 207 19.45 -24.59 0.30
C GLY A 207 18.22 -24.17 1.10
N ASN A 208 17.04 -24.37 0.56
CA ASN A 208 15.75 -24.11 1.23
C ASN A 208 15.27 -25.29 2.07
N ALA A 209 15.97 -26.43 2.05
CA ALA A 209 15.70 -27.59 2.87
C ALA A 209 16.78 -27.77 3.95
N LEU A 210 16.33 -27.83 5.19
CA LEU A 210 17.17 -28.15 6.34
C LEU A 210 17.41 -29.66 6.37
N SER A 211 18.66 -30.06 6.64
CA SER A 211 19.04 -31.49 6.69
C SER A 211 20.07 -31.73 7.80
N GLY A 212 20.11 -32.96 8.29
CA GLY A 212 21.02 -33.38 9.36
C GLY A 212 20.32 -33.61 10.69
N LYS A 213 21.09 -33.64 11.77
CA LYS A 213 20.59 -33.83 13.13
C LYS A 213 19.92 -32.54 13.62
N ASN A 214 18.83 -32.69 14.33
CA ASN A 214 18.07 -31.61 14.95
C ASN A 214 18.61 -31.32 16.34
N TYR A 215 18.70 -30.04 16.68
CA TYR A 215 19.15 -29.55 17.97
C TYR A 215 18.16 -28.53 18.55
N GLU A 216 18.05 -28.47 19.86
CA GLU A 216 17.52 -27.31 20.56
C GLU A 216 18.54 -26.14 20.51
N LEU A 217 18.11 -24.91 20.74
CA LEU A 217 19.03 -23.76 20.68
C LEU A 217 20.25 -23.95 21.62
N VAL A 218 20.01 -24.40 22.83
CA VAL A 218 21.06 -24.61 23.82
C VAL A 218 22.02 -25.73 23.38
N GLU A 219 21.47 -26.88 22.93
CA GLU A 219 22.27 -28.00 22.40
C GLU A 219 23.07 -27.59 21.16
N LEU A 220 22.50 -26.75 20.25
CA LEU A 220 23.21 -26.24 19.09
C LEU A 220 24.43 -25.39 19.50
N ILE A 221 24.27 -24.54 20.50
CA ILE A 221 25.34 -23.68 21.01
C ILE A 221 26.47 -24.58 21.60
N GLU A 222 26.10 -25.63 22.34
CA GLU A 222 27.05 -26.61 22.91
C GLU A 222 27.75 -27.42 21.80
N GLU A 223 27.02 -27.92 20.81
CA GLU A 223 27.60 -28.70 19.69
C GLU A 223 28.60 -27.86 18.88
N LEU A 224 28.33 -26.55 18.72
CA LEU A 224 29.22 -25.65 18.02
C LEU A 224 30.39 -25.18 18.87
N GLN A 225 30.56 -25.69 20.09
CA GLN A 225 31.64 -25.34 21.06
C GLN A 225 31.72 -23.83 21.33
N SER A 226 30.57 -23.16 21.33
CA SER A 226 30.46 -21.72 21.60
C SER A 226 30.25 -21.47 23.10
N GLU A 227 31.19 -21.94 23.95
CA GLU A 227 31.08 -21.88 25.41
C GLU A 227 31.00 -20.47 26.00
N ASP A 228 31.43 -19.43 25.26
CA ASP A 228 31.43 -18.04 25.69
C ASP A 228 30.09 -17.32 25.45
N VAL A 229 29.03 -18.02 25.03
CA VAL A 229 27.71 -17.40 24.75
C VAL A 229 26.95 -17.25 26.06
N VAL A 230 26.55 -16.02 26.35
CA VAL A 230 25.67 -15.68 27.48
C VAL A 230 24.25 -15.52 27.00
N ILE A 231 23.34 -16.32 27.56
CA ILE A 231 21.88 -16.22 27.25
C ILE A 231 21.21 -15.42 28.37
N ILE A 232 20.47 -14.41 28.01
CA ILE A 232 19.73 -13.53 28.91
C ILE A 232 18.26 -13.60 28.57
N ILE A 233 17.42 -13.83 29.58
CA ILE A 233 15.96 -13.81 29.44
C ILE A 233 15.35 -12.56 30.08
N GLU A 234 14.43 -11.92 29.38
CA GLU A 234 13.69 -10.76 29.89
C GLU A 234 12.54 -11.24 30.79
N ASN A 235 12.57 -10.89 32.07
CA ASN A 235 11.49 -11.12 33.03
C ASN A 235 10.95 -12.59 33.04
N GLU A 236 11.54 -13.41 33.86
CA GLU A 236 11.24 -14.87 33.93
C GLU A 236 9.74 -15.16 34.18
N GLU A 237 9.09 -14.43 35.07
CA GLU A 237 7.66 -14.60 35.36
C GLU A 237 6.79 -14.34 34.13
N LEU A 238 7.12 -13.34 33.35
CA LEU A 238 6.42 -13.02 32.12
C LEU A 238 6.64 -14.11 31.05
N LEU A 239 7.89 -14.63 30.95
CA LEU A 239 8.19 -15.72 30.06
C LEU A 239 7.44 -17.00 30.44
N ASP A 240 7.38 -17.35 31.74
CA ASP A 240 6.62 -18.49 32.25
C ASP A 240 5.15 -18.39 31.86
N TYR A 241 4.54 -17.22 32.07
CA TYR A 241 3.15 -16.97 31.67
C TYR A 241 2.94 -17.14 30.17
N LYS A 242 3.81 -16.55 29.35
CA LYS A 242 3.70 -16.65 27.88
C LYS A 242 4.01 -18.05 27.36
N MET A 243 4.85 -18.80 28.05
CA MET A 243 5.11 -20.21 27.74
C MET A 243 3.85 -21.08 27.95
N GLU A 244 3.11 -20.89 29.02
CA GLU A 244 1.85 -21.59 29.25
C GLU A 244 0.81 -21.26 28.17
N GLU A 245 0.69 -20.00 27.76
CA GLU A 245 -0.15 -19.63 26.61
C GLU A 245 0.27 -20.32 25.33
N TYR A 246 1.58 -20.40 25.05
CA TYR A 246 2.11 -21.03 23.85
C TYR A 246 1.88 -22.55 23.85
N ILE A 247 2.01 -23.21 25.00
CA ILE A 247 1.70 -24.63 25.18
C ILE A 247 0.22 -24.89 24.92
N LEU A 248 -0.67 -24.05 25.42
CA LEU A 248 -2.11 -24.16 25.16
C LEU A 248 -2.45 -24.14 23.67
N LEU A 249 -1.69 -23.36 22.88
CA LEU A 249 -1.84 -23.30 21.43
C LEU A 249 -1.26 -24.53 20.70
N ASN A 250 -0.32 -25.24 21.32
CA ASN A 250 0.45 -26.33 20.71
C ASN A 250 0.45 -27.60 21.57
N ARG A 251 -0.70 -27.99 22.08
CA ARG A 251 -0.86 -29.12 23.04
C ARG A 251 -0.20 -30.42 22.59
N GLU A 252 -0.17 -30.71 21.29
CA GLU A 252 0.48 -31.94 20.77
C GLU A 252 1.99 -31.98 21.06
N LYS A 253 2.61 -30.84 21.27
CA LYS A 253 4.05 -30.67 21.52
C LYS A 253 4.38 -30.24 22.96
N GLU A 254 3.42 -30.24 23.88
CA GLU A 254 3.56 -29.73 25.24
C GLU A 254 4.83 -30.21 25.93
N ASN A 255 5.01 -31.54 25.99
CA ASN A 255 6.17 -32.12 26.70
C ASN A 255 7.50 -31.67 26.09
N ILE A 256 7.57 -31.57 24.77
CA ILE A 256 8.77 -31.12 24.06
C ILE A 256 9.09 -29.67 24.38
N TYR A 257 8.09 -28.80 24.34
CA TYR A 257 8.28 -27.39 24.60
C TYR A 257 8.62 -27.08 26.06
N ARG A 258 7.99 -27.81 27.02
CA ARG A 258 8.35 -27.68 28.43
C ARG A 258 9.80 -28.08 28.68
N GLN A 259 10.25 -29.20 28.12
CA GLN A 259 11.64 -29.65 28.25
C GLN A 259 12.62 -28.62 27.68
N ARG A 260 12.36 -28.10 26.46
CA ARG A 260 13.23 -27.09 25.83
C ARG A 260 13.29 -25.81 26.63
N TYR A 261 12.16 -25.37 27.14
CA TYR A 261 12.09 -24.18 27.96
C TYR A 261 12.85 -24.33 29.30
N GLU A 262 12.72 -25.45 29.96
CA GLU A 262 13.48 -25.74 31.16
C GLU A 262 14.99 -25.80 30.88
N ASN A 263 15.43 -26.42 29.79
CA ASN A 263 16.82 -26.41 29.38
C ASN A 263 17.33 -24.99 29.15
N LEU A 264 16.52 -24.12 28.53
CA LEU A 264 16.82 -22.72 28.28
C LEU A 264 16.96 -21.95 29.60
N LYS A 265 16.02 -22.10 30.55
CA LYS A 265 16.07 -21.46 31.87
C LYS A 265 17.32 -21.84 32.65
N ASN A 266 17.67 -23.10 32.66
CA ASN A 266 18.87 -23.60 33.39
C ASN A 266 20.19 -23.04 32.88
N LYS A 267 20.25 -22.55 31.62
CA LYS A 267 21.45 -21.99 30.97
C LYS A 267 21.43 -20.49 30.80
N SER A 268 20.37 -19.80 31.25
CA SER A 268 20.20 -18.38 31.07
C SER A 268 20.23 -17.58 32.37
N PHE A 269 20.47 -16.26 32.22
CA PHE A 269 20.31 -15.29 33.30
C PHE A 269 19.00 -14.53 33.14
N SER A 270 18.23 -14.38 34.24
CA SER A 270 17.03 -13.54 34.21
C SER A 270 17.34 -12.09 34.51
N MET A 271 16.71 -11.17 33.78
CA MET A 271 16.76 -9.73 34.01
C MET A 271 15.35 -9.19 34.19
N GLU A 272 15.10 -8.48 35.29
CA GLU A 272 13.81 -7.81 35.50
C GLU A 272 13.79 -6.43 34.85
N THR A 273 12.82 -6.16 33.95
CA THR A 273 12.70 -4.87 33.29
C THR A 273 11.73 -3.95 34.03
N VAL A 274 12.10 -2.70 34.17
CA VAL A 274 11.29 -1.65 34.80
C VAL A 274 11.10 -0.48 33.85
N ASN A 275 9.97 0.21 33.99
CA ASN A 275 9.64 1.44 33.29
C ASN A 275 9.51 2.62 34.25
N PHE A 276 9.45 3.85 33.72
CA PHE A 276 9.06 5.00 34.51
C PHE A 276 7.62 4.84 35.05
N THR A 277 7.42 5.18 36.32
CA THR A 277 6.08 5.22 36.92
C THR A 277 5.26 6.39 36.35
N GLU A 278 3.92 6.34 36.48
CA GLU A 278 3.06 7.44 36.08
C GLU A 278 3.40 8.75 36.79
N GLU A 279 3.73 8.69 38.08
CA GLU A 279 4.13 9.85 38.86
C GLU A 279 5.45 10.47 38.33
N GLN A 280 6.39 9.66 37.96
CA GLN A 280 7.64 10.11 37.31
C GLN A 280 7.35 10.77 35.94
N LEU A 281 6.51 10.17 35.13
CA LEU A 281 6.15 10.73 33.83
C LEU A 281 5.41 12.07 33.97
N GLU A 282 4.52 12.21 34.93
CA GLU A 282 3.88 13.50 35.23
C GLU A 282 4.88 14.58 35.73
N THR A 283 5.93 14.14 36.43
CA THR A 283 7.01 15.04 36.88
C THR A 283 7.80 15.55 35.67
N PHE A 284 8.10 14.72 34.70
CA PHE A 284 8.85 15.11 33.50
C PHE A 284 8.07 16.07 32.58
N LYS A 285 6.76 15.89 32.46
CA LYS A 285 5.88 16.73 31.62
C LYS A 285 5.69 18.16 32.19
N THR A 286 5.88 18.36 33.47
CA THR A 286 5.67 19.67 34.13
C THR A 286 7.00 20.40 34.28
N LYS A 287 7.16 21.53 33.60
CA LYS A 287 8.40 22.33 33.54
C LYS A 287 9.01 22.65 34.89
N ASP A 288 8.17 23.13 35.81
CA ASP A 288 8.61 23.47 37.18
C ASP A 288 9.04 22.25 38.00
N LYS A 289 8.36 21.12 37.81
CA LYS A 289 8.75 19.87 38.49
C LYS A 289 10.03 19.29 37.90
N LEU A 290 10.21 19.41 36.56
CA LEU A 290 11.45 18.99 35.89
C LEU A 290 12.65 19.84 36.32
N GLU A 291 12.46 21.16 36.53
CA GLU A 291 13.50 22.05 37.05
C GLU A 291 13.94 21.62 38.42
N LYS A 292 13.00 21.41 39.37
CA LYS A 292 13.31 20.91 40.69
C LYS A 292 14.02 19.56 40.72
N LEU A 293 13.62 18.64 39.83
CA LEU A 293 14.30 17.36 39.65
C LEU A 293 15.75 17.55 39.17
N SER A 294 15.93 18.48 38.23
CA SER A 294 17.23 18.79 37.63
C SER A 294 18.20 19.47 38.58
N GLU A 295 17.70 20.09 39.66
CA GLU A 295 18.52 20.64 40.77
C GLU A 295 19.10 19.54 41.67
N ILE A 296 18.39 18.42 41.82
CA ILE A 296 18.75 17.33 42.70
C ILE A 296 19.48 16.19 41.97
N LYS A 297 19.06 15.92 40.71
CA LYS A 297 19.54 14.79 39.89
C LYS A 297 20.09 15.31 38.59
N LYS A 298 21.00 14.54 37.98
CA LYS A 298 21.46 14.82 36.62
C LYS A 298 20.40 14.39 35.60
N VAL A 299 19.94 15.34 34.77
CA VAL A 299 18.97 15.06 33.71
C VAL A 299 19.58 15.38 32.34
N GLU A 300 19.53 14.43 31.43
CA GLU A 300 19.97 14.59 30.03
C GLU A 300 18.80 14.28 29.08
N LEU A 301 18.49 15.19 28.19
CA LEU A 301 17.42 15.07 27.18
C LEU A 301 18.03 14.74 25.79
N TYR A 302 17.53 13.69 25.17
CA TYR A 302 17.89 13.26 23.84
C TYR A 302 16.75 13.48 22.86
N THR A 303 16.92 14.36 21.90
CA THR A 303 15.86 14.81 20.95
C THR A 303 16.41 15.12 19.56
N LYS A 304 15.63 14.90 18.51
CA LYS A 304 15.92 15.43 17.15
C LYS A 304 15.46 16.89 16.99
N ASN A 305 14.55 17.35 17.82
CA ASN A 305 14.05 18.72 17.80
C ASN A 305 14.88 19.65 18.69
N TYR A 306 16.21 19.60 18.58
CA TYR A 306 17.17 20.27 19.46
C TYR A 306 16.87 21.76 19.67
N ASP A 307 16.76 22.54 18.58
CA ASP A 307 16.55 23.98 18.64
C ASP A 307 15.23 24.35 19.31
N LYS A 308 14.16 23.62 19.03
CA LYS A 308 12.84 23.77 19.65
C LYS A 308 12.93 23.49 21.16
N LYS A 309 13.56 22.37 21.55
CA LYS A 309 13.69 21.99 22.97
C LYS A 309 14.62 22.93 23.74
N VAL A 310 15.70 23.42 23.15
CA VAL A 310 16.54 24.46 23.75
C VAL A 310 15.75 25.74 24.00
N SER A 311 14.90 26.15 23.07
CA SER A 311 14.03 27.33 23.22
C SER A 311 12.97 27.09 24.30
N GLU A 312 12.33 25.92 24.31
CA GLU A 312 11.27 25.55 25.25
C GLU A 312 11.76 25.49 26.71
N TYR A 313 12.97 24.91 26.95
CA TYR A 313 13.60 24.72 28.25
C TYR A 313 14.76 25.69 28.47
N ASN A 314 14.74 26.89 27.86
CA ASN A 314 15.85 27.84 27.80
C ASN A 314 16.39 28.23 29.22
N GLU A 315 15.52 28.42 30.20
CA GLU A 315 15.94 28.81 31.54
C GLU A 315 16.70 27.67 32.26
N ILE A 316 16.18 26.44 32.18
CA ILE A 316 16.79 25.26 32.81
C ILE A 316 18.11 24.93 32.08
N TYR A 317 18.12 25.06 30.77
CA TYR A 317 19.29 24.85 29.93
C TYR A 317 20.41 25.86 30.22
N LYS A 318 20.09 27.17 30.34
CA LYS A 318 21.07 28.21 30.67
C LYS A 318 21.68 28.06 32.06
N LYS A 319 20.91 27.54 33.00
CA LYS A 319 21.39 27.20 34.37
C LYS A 319 22.29 25.95 34.36
N LYS A 320 22.46 25.27 33.24
CA LYS A 320 23.21 23.99 33.07
C LYS A 320 22.66 22.83 33.92
N LEU A 321 21.40 22.92 34.32
CA LEU A 321 20.71 21.87 35.09
C LEU A 321 20.24 20.75 34.17
N LEU A 322 19.80 21.07 32.92
CA LEU A 322 19.40 20.13 31.90
C LEU A 322 20.40 20.16 30.73
N LYS A 323 20.91 18.99 30.34
CA LYS A 323 21.71 18.84 29.12
C LYS A 323 20.82 18.34 28.00
N ILE A 324 20.85 19.02 26.86
CA ILE A 324 20.09 18.64 25.68
C ILE A 324 21.06 18.17 24.60
N HIS A 325 20.76 17.00 24.01
CA HIS A 325 21.58 16.34 23.00
C HIS A 325 20.77 16.19 21.70
N ASN A 326 21.38 16.57 20.57
CA ASN A 326 20.82 16.35 19.24
C ASN A 326 21.05 14.91 18.81
N TYR A 327 20.27 14.00 19.36
CA TYR A 327 20.26 12.58 19.06
C TYR A 327 18.94 11.96 19.54
N SER A 328 18.38 11.03 18.78
CA SER A 328 17.10 10.40 19.13
C SER A 328 17.31 9.06 19.82
N LEU A 329 16.72 8.91 20.98
CA LEU A 329 16.49 7.62 21.63
C LEU A 329 14.98 7.32 21.59
N ILE A 330 14.62 6.04 21.54
CA ILE A 330 13.20 5.64 21.51
C ILE A 330 12.55 5.79 22.89
N GLU A 331 13.30 5.48 23.94
CA GLU A 331 12.79 5.41 25.31
C GLU A 331 13.85 5.88 26.29
N GLY A 332 13.39 6.66 27.27
CA GLY A 332 14.22 7.13 28.38
C GLY A 332 14.48 6.04 29.41
N PHE A 333 15.51 6.26 30.23
CA PHE A 333 15.93 5.33 31.27
C PHE A 333 16.74 6.03 32.36
N VAL A 334 16.95 5.35 33.48
CA VAL A 334 17.88 5.79 34.50
C VAL A 334 19.09 4.85 34.54
N ILE A 335 20.28 5.43 34.60
CA ILE A 335 21.50 4.67 34.81
C ILE A 335 22.36 5.37 35.87
N GLU A 336 22.73 4.63 36.93
CA GLU A 336 23.26 5.22 38.19
C GLU A 336 22.33 6.36 38.66
N ASP A 337 22.81 7.60 38.73
CA ASP A 337 22.08 8.79 39.16
C ASP A 337 21.69 9.74 38.01
N VAL A 338 21.75 9.29 36.76
CA VAL A 338 21.42 10.11 35.60
C VAL A 338 20.12 9.66 34.98
N PHE A 339 19.17 10.60 34.85
CA PHE A 339 17.91 10.44 34.15
C PHE A 339 18.14 10.78 32.68
N ILE A 340 17.99 9.81 31.81
CA ILE A 340 18.00 9.96 30.36
C ILE A 340 16.55 10.06 29.92
N LEU A 341 16.14 11.21 29.39
CA LEU A 341 14.79 11.47 28.93
C LEU A 341 14.78 11.62 27.41
N THR A 342 13.64 11.39 26.82
CA THR A 342 13.38 11.57 25.39
C THR A 342 12.11 12.38 25.17
N ASP A 343 11.79 12.71 23.93
CA ASP A 343 10.53 13.35 23.58
C ASP A 343 9.31 12.51 24.00
N ARG A 344 9.48 11.20 24.15
CA ARG A 344 8.44 10.28 24.62
C ARG A 344 8.00 10.59 26.05
N GLU A 345 8.94 10.72 26.97
CA GLU A 345 8.65 10.99 28.38
C GLU A 345 8.15 12.41 28.62
N LEU A 346 8.57 13.37 27.76
CA LEU A 346 8.17 14.78 27.89
C LEU A 346 6.82 15.06 27.21
N ASP A 347 6.68 14.64 25.96
CA ASP A 347 5.56 15.03 25.07
C ASP A 347 4.65 13.85 24.73
N GLY A 348 5.03 12.62 25.08
CA GLY A 348 4.33 11.40 24.67
C GLY A 348 4.62 10.94 23.23
N TYR A 349 5.59 11.55 22.56
CA TYR A 349 5.97 11.16 21.19
C TYR A 349 6.89 9.95 21.18
N ILE A 350 6.55 8.97 20.35
CA ILE A 350 7.39 7.79 20.09
C ILE A 350 8.05 8.01 18.74
N TYR A 351 9.39 8.11 18.72
CA TYR A 351 10.15 8.03 17.46
C TYR A 351 10.17 6.59 17.00
N GLU A 352 9.57 6.34 15.86
CA GLU A 352 9.49 5.00 15.28
C GLU A 352 10.41 4.87 14.06
N LYS A 353 10.79 3.61 13.80
CA LYS A 353 11.63 3.19 12.68
C LYS A 353 11.11 3.78 11.36
N LYS A 354 11.93 4.53 10.63
CA LYS A 354 11.66 4.83 9.22
C LYS A 354 11.80 3.52 8.44
N VAL A 355 10.70 2.83 8.23
CA VAL A 355 10.66 1.78 7.21
C VAL A 355 10.93 2.50 5.88
N LYS A 356 12.08 2.25 5.28
CA LYS A 356 12.36 2.71 3.91
C LYS A 356 11.24 2.14 3.03
N ALA A 357 10.24 2.97 2.74
CA ALA A 357 9.26 2.63 1.73
C ALA A 357 10.04 2.44 0.43
N ASN A 358 10.18 1.21 -0.01
CA ASN A 358 10.70 0.94 -1.33
C ASN A 358 9.82 1.73 -2.32
N LYS A 359 10.42 2.73 -2.97
CA LYS A 359 9.80 3.46 -4.08
C LYS A 359 9.75 2.55 -5.30
N GLY A 360 9.06 1.42 -5.17
CA GLY A 360 8.73 0.57 -6.30
C GLY A 360 7.77 1.34 -7.20
N ILE A 361 8.14 1.52 -8.44
CA ILE A 361 7.20 1.95 -9.48
C ILE A 361 6.08 0.90 -9.48
N LYS A 362 4.88 1.30 -9.07
CA LYS A 362 3.72 0.42 -9.03
C LYS A 362 3.53 -0.20 -10.40
N TYR A 363 3.80 -1.50 -10.52
CA TYR A 363 3.30 -2.26 -11.65
C TYR A 363 1.78 -2.10 -11.63
N LYS A 364 1.22 -1.31 -12.54
CA LYS A 364 -0.20 -1.43 -12.86
C LYS A 364 -0.38 -2.86 -13.32
N LYS A 365 -0.99 -3.72 -12.48
CA LYS A 365 -1.49 -5.01 -12.94
C LYS A 365 -2.46 -4.70 -14.07
N VAL A 366 -1.97 -4.75 -15.28
CA VAL A 366 -2.79 -4.68 -16.49
C VAL A 366 -3.73 -5.85 -16.36
N ASN A 367 -5.04 -5.65 -16.56
CA ASN A 367 -6.05 -6.70 -16.56
C ASN A 367 -5.56 -7.84 -17.45
N GLN A 368 -5.04 -8.90 -16.85
CA GLN A 368 -4.45 -10.02 -17.56
C GLN A 368 -5.59 -10.73 -18.29
N ILE A 369 -5.45 -10.85 -19.60
CA ILE A 369 -6.32 -11.69 -20.42
C ILE A 369 -5.71 -13.08 -20.43
N VAL A 370 -6.49 -14.07 -19.99
CA VAL A 370 -6.08 -15.48 -19.92
C VAL A 370 -6.87 -16.25 -20.97
N GLU A 371 -6.31 -17.35 -21.48
CA GLU A 371 -7.00 -18.21 -22.42
C GLU A 371 -8.34 -18.71 -21.84
N GLY A 372 -9.43 -18.54 -22.59
CA GLY A 372 -10.80 -18.78 -22.13
C GLY A 372 -11.55 -17.54 -21.66
N ASP A 373 -10.89 -16.42 -21.43
CA ASP A 373 -11.54 -15.16 -21.08
C ASP A 373 -12.43 -14.63 -22.20
N TYR A 374 -13.56 -14.03 -21.80
CA TYR A 374 -14.33 -13.20 -22.72
C TYR A 374 -13.59 -11.88 -22.97
N VAL A 375 -13.49 -11.50 -24.24
CA VAL A 375 -12.86 -10.27 -24.70
C VAL A 375 -13.77 -9.51 -25.63
N ILE A 376 -13.69 -8.19 -25.62
CA ILE A 376 -14.44 -7.34 -26.53
C ILE A 376 -13.52 -6.61 -27.50
N HIS A 377 -13.75 -6.81 -28.77
CA HIS A 377 -13.10 -6.06 -29.83
C HIS A 377 -13.94 -4.86 -30.25
N VAL A 378 -13.32 -3.68 -30.35
CA VAL A 378 -14.02 -2.42 -30.65
C VAL A 378 -14.92 -2.48 -31.90
N GLN A 379 -14.55 -3.29 -32.92
CA GLN A 379 -15.29 -3.40 -34.18
C GLN A 379 -16.14 -4.66 -34.28
N TYR A 380 -15.76 -5.77 -33.63
CA TYR A 380 -16.36 -7.08 -33.85
C TYR A 380 -17.19 -7.59 -32.66
N GLY A 381 -17.12 -6.91 -31.49
CA GLY A 381 -17.88 -7.27 -30.31
C GLY A 381 -17.25 -8.35 -29.47
N VAL A 382 -18.06 -9.07 -28.69
CA VAL A 382 -17.60 -10.05 -27.69
C VAL A 382 -17.27 -11.38 -28.35
N GLY A 383 -16.07 -11.89 -28.03
CA GLY A 383 -15.57 -13.22 -28.37
C GLY A 383 -14.84 -13.86 -27.20
N ILE A 384 -14.31 -15.07 -27.38
CA ILE A 384 -13.51 -15.80 -26.39
C ILE A 384 -12.06 -15.87 -26.87
N TYR A 385 -11.14 -15.42 -26.04
CA TYR A 385 -9.71 -15.50 -26.31
C TYR A 385 -9.21 -16.95 -26.24
N LYS A 386 -8.48 -17.41 -27.27
CA LYS A 386 -7.99 -18.77 -27.44
C LYS A 386 -6.46 -18.88 -27.52
N GLY A 387 -5.77 -17.83 -27.10
CA GLY A 387 -4.31 -17.81 -27.08
C GLY A 387 -3.67 -17.03 -28.22
N ILE A 388 -2.32 -17.06 -28.27
CA ILE A 388 -1.51 -16.48 -29.33
C ILE A 388 -1.15 -17.61 -30.29
N GLU A 389 -1.26 -17.36 -31.61
CA GLU A 389 -0.83 -18.26 -32.69
C GLU A 389 0.16 -17.52 -33.58
N THR A 390 1.32 -18.12 -33.82
CA THR A 390 2.33 -17.56 -34.70
C THR A 390 2.10 -18.07 -36.13
N ILE A 391 1.80 -17.15 -37.07
CA ILE A 391 1.54 -17.42 -38.46
C ILE A 391 2.53 -16.59 -39.29
N GLU A 392 3.33 -17.19 -40.14
CA GLU A 392 4.30 -16.53 -41.04
C GLU A 392 5.21 -15.53 -40.28
N GLU A 393 5.82 -15.97 -39.18
CA GLU A 393 6.70 -15.16 -38.32
C GLU A 393 6.01 -13.94 -37.66
N MET A 394 4.68 -14.00 -37.49
CA MET A 394 3.91 -13.00 -36.75
C MET A 394 3.03 -13.64 -35.70
N ASP A 395 2.90 -12.97 -34.56
CA ASP A 395 1.99 -13.37 -33.53
C ASP A 395 0.60 -12.73 -33.73
N TYR A 396 -0.41 -13.59 -33.69
CA TYR A 396 -1.81 -13.21 -33.75
C TYR A 396 -2.56 -13.67 -32.50
N LEU A 397 -3.46 -12.84 -32.06
CA LEU A 397 -4.45 -13.21 -31.05
C LEU A 397 -5.58 -13.98 -31.71
N LYS A 398 -5.82 -15.19 -31.25
CA LYS A 398 -6.91 -16.03 -31.73
C LYS A 398 -8.15 -15.81 -30.88
N ILE A 399 -9.22 -15.31 -31.49
CA ILE A 399 -10.48 -15.04 -30.81
C ILE A 399 -11.59 -15.82 -31.50
N ARG A 400 -12.31 -16.62 -30.71
CA ARG A 400 -13.47 -17.36 -31.16
C ARG A 400 -14.75 -16.56 -30.94
N TYR A 401 -15.57 -16.47 -31.96
CA TYR A 401 -16.89 -15.83 -31.98
C TYR A 401 -18.02 -16.86 -32.03
N ALA A 402 -19.28 -16.42 -32.24
CA ALA A 402 -20.39 -17.32 -32.44
C ALA A 402 -20.21 -18.15 -33.73
N ASP A 403 -20.88 -19.31 -33.80
CA ASP A 403 -20.82 -20.25 -34.94
C ASP A 403 -19.37 -20.77 -35.20
N GLU A 404 -18.51 -20.82 -34.20
CA GLU A 404 -17.09 -21.23 -34.27
C GLU A 404 -16.22 -20.35 -35.17
N ASP A 405 -16.68 -19.17 -35.57
CA ASP A 405 -15.90 -18.22 -36.36
C ASP A 405 -14.63 -17.80 -35.57
N ILE A 406 -13.48 -17.74 -36.26
CA ILE A 406 -12.20 -17.33 -35.65
C ILE A 406 -11.72 -16.02 -36.29
N LEU A 407 -11.34 -15.08 -35.44
CA LEU A 407 -10.69 -13.84 -35.82
C LEU A 407 -9.23 -13.85 -35.34
N TYR A 408 -8.31 -13.60 -36.27
CA TYR A 408 -6.91 -13.38 -35.96
C TYR A 408 -6.60 -11.89 -35.95
N ILE A 409 -6.14 -11.39 -34.81
CA ILE A 409 -5.79 -9.98 -34.61
C ILE A 409 -4.28 -9.88 -34.44
N PRO A 410 -3.55 -9.11 -35.26
CA PRO A 410 -2.13 -8.86 -35.04
C PRO A 410 -1.88 -8.27 -33.64
N VAL A 411 -0.82 -8.71 -32.98
CA VAL A 411 -0.48 -8.25 -31.60
C VAL A 411 -0.24 -6.74 -31.51
N GLU A 412 0.13 -6.07 -32.61
CA GLU A 412 0.30 -4.62 -32.68
C GLU A 412 -1.04 -3.84 -32.53
N LYS A 413 -2.18 -4.51 -32.76
CA LYS A 413 -3.55 -3.96 -32.64
C LYS A 413 -4.23 -4.40 -31.35
N LEU A 414 -3.49 -4.77 -30.34
CA LEU A 414 -3.99 -5.25 -29.05
C LEU A 414 -4.66 -4.14 -28.23
N ASP A 415 -4.40 -2.89 -28.52
CA ASP A 415 -5.08 -1.69 -28.00
C ASP A 415 -6.59 -1.64 -28.33
N ARG A 416 -7.05 -2.45 -29.31
CA ARG A 416 -8.46 -2.58 -29.70
C ARG A 416 -9.22 -3.68 -28.97
N LEU A 417 -8.53 -4.42 -28.13
CA LEU A 417 -9.08 -5.56 -27.41
C LEU A 417 -9.08 -5.26 -25.91
N GLU A 418 -10.25 -5.32 -25.29
CA GLU A 418 -10.38 -5.19 -23.85
C GLU A 418 -10.93 -6.48 -23.24
N LYS A 419 -10.56 -6.76 -21.97
CA LYS A 419 -11.14 -7.88 -21.24
C LYS A 419 -12.60 -7.58 -20.97
N TYR A 420 -13.49 -8.48 -21.35
CA TYR A 420 -14.90 -8.35 -21.02
C TYR A 420 -15.17 -8.96 -19.65
N VAL A 421 -15.58 -8.15 -18.71
CA VAL A 421 -15.98 -8.60 -17.37
C VAL A 421 -17.50 -8.77 -17.36
N SER A 422 -17.97 -10.01 -17.26
CA SER A 422 -19.40 -10.35 -17.25
C SER A 422 -20.01 -10.17 -15.84
N TYR A 423 -21.20 -9.59 -15.78
CA TYR A 423 -21.97 -9.31 -14.57
C TYR A 423 -22.97 -10.44 -14.19
N GLY A 424 -22.48 -11.68 -14.12
CA GLY A 424 -23.30 -12.80 -13.66
C GLY A 424 -24.14 -13.52 -14.73
N VAL A 425 -24.17 -13.01 -15.96
CA VAL A 425 -24.76 -13.68 -17.13
C VAL A 425 -23.65 -13.86 -18.16
N GLU A 426 -23.52 -15.06 -18.73
CA GLU A 426 -22.60 -15.26 -19.83
C GLU A 426 -22.95 -14.37 -21.01
N PRO A 427 -21.98 -13.58 -21.54
CA PRO A 427 -22.26 -12.70 -22.66
C PRO A 427 -22.60 -13.52 -23.92
N LYS A 428 -23.55 -13.05 -24.70
CA LYS A 428 -23.81 -13.63 -26.01
C LYS A 428 -22.66 -13.28 -26.95
N LEU A 429 -22.04 -14.32 -27.52
CA LEU A 429 -21.03 -14.15 -28.55
C LEU A 429 -21.66 -13.49 -29.79
N PHE A 430 -20.92 -12.57 -30.38
CA PHE A 430 -21.35 -11.94 -31.63
C PHE A 430 -20.95 -12.80 -32.83
N LYS A 431 -21.72 -12.72 -33.90
CA LYS A 431 -21.39 -13.35 -35.17
C LYS A 431 -20.60 -12.38 -36.03
N LEU A 432 -19.46 -12.82 -36.61
CA LEU A 432 -18.64 -12.00 -37.51
C LEU A 432 -19.43 -11.59 -38.77
N GLY A 433 -19.14 -10.40 -39.28
CA GLY A 433 -19.76 -9.90 -40.50
C GLY A 433 -21.20 -9.37 -40.39
N THR A 434 -21.84 -9.45 -39.19
CA THR A 434 -23.20 -8.98 -38.99
C THR A 434 -23.26 -7.48 -38.71
N ARG A 435 -24.31 -6.79 -39.24
CA ARG A 435 -24.55 -5.37 -38.99
C ARG A 435 -25.08 -5.08 -37.57
N GLY A 436 -25.39 -6.12 -36.79
CA GLY A 436 -26.00 -5.99 -35.46
C GLY A 436 -25.13 -5.24 -34.46
N PHE A 437 -23.84 -5.56 -34.36
CA PHE A 437 -22.91 -4.87 -33.47
C PHE A 437 -22.67 -3.42 -33.90
N LYS A 438 -22.47 -3.16 -35.22
CA LYS A 438 -22.28 -1.79 -35.73
C LYS A 438 -23.47 -0.87 -35.40
N ARG A 439 -24.71 -1.38 -35.50
CA ARG A 439 -25.93 -0.60 -35.11
C ARG A 439 -25.97 -0.29 -33.64
N LYS A 440 -25.66 -1.28 -32.77
CA LYS A 440 -25.62 -1.10 -31.31
C LYS A 440 -24.54 -0.11 -30.94
N ARG A 441 -23.35 -0.20 -31.55
CA ARG A 441 -22.23 0.71 -31.31
C ARG A 441 -22.61 2.16 -31.69
N LYS A 442 -23.19 2.39 -32.86
CA LYS A 442 -23.62 3.73 -33.29
C LYS A 442 -24.63 4.34 -32.32
N LYS A 443 -25.57 3.55 -31.81
CA LYS A 443 -26.53 4.00 -30.79
C LYS A 443 -25.82 4.36 -29.48
N LEU A 444 -24.82 3.55 -29.08
CA LEU A 444 -23.98 3.84 -27.91
C LEU A 444 -23.23 5.17 -28.08
N GLU A 445 -22.61 5.42 -29.24
CA GLU A 445 -21.91 6.66 -29.56
C GLU A 445 -22.83 7.88 -29.43
N GLU A 446 -24.05 7.81 -29.97
CA GLU A 446 -25.09 8.87 -29.85
C GLU A 446 -25.53 9.10 -28.39
N ASP A 447 -25.67 8.05 -27.59
CA ASP A 447 -26.03 8.14 -26.17
C ASP A 447 -24.88 8.71 -25.35
N ILE A 448 -23.63 8.35 -25.64
CA ILE A 448 -22.41 8.88 -25.01
C ILE A 448 -22.25 10.39 -25.35
N GLU A 449 -22.47 10.80 -26.60
CA GLU A 449 -22.39 12.21 -27.02
C GLU A 449 -23.36 13.08 -26.24
N LYS A 450 -24.62 12.67 -26.13
CA LYS A 450 -25.65 13.38 -25.34
C LYS A 450 -25.26 13.48 -23.87
N PHE A 451 -24.78 12.37 -23.30
CA PHE A 451 -24.40 12.32 -21.89
C PHE A 451 -23.17 13.18 -21.61
N ALA A 452 -22.14 13.14 -22.47
CA ALA A 452 -20.97 14.01 -22.39
C ALA A 452 -21.35 15.49 -22.44
N HIS A 453 -22.29 15.85 -23.33
CA HIS A 453 -22.79 17.22 -23.43
C HIS A 453 -23.49 17.68 -22.12
N GLU A 454 -24.33 16.83 -21.52
CA GLU A 454 -24.97 17.14 -20.23
C GLU A 454 -23.94 17.34 -19.11
N LEU A 455 -22.90 16.51 -19.08
CA LEU A 455 -21.85 16.57 -18.10
C LEU A 455 -21.00 17.86 -18.22
N ILE A 456 -20.63 18.22 -19.44
CA ILE A 456 -19.88 19.46 -19.72
C ILE A 456 -20.73 20.69 -19.39
N LYS A 457 -22.03 20.66 -19.69
CA LYS A 457 -22.95 21.74 -19.32
C LYS A 457 -23.00 21.96 -17.81
N ILE A 458 -23.04 20.89 -17.02
CA ILE A 458 -22.99 20.96 -15.56
C ILE A 458 -21.64 21.56 -15.09
N GLN A 459 -20.53 21.17 -15.71
CA GLN A 459 -19.20 21.71 -15.41
C GLN A 459 -19.10 23.19 -15.79
N ALA A 460 -19.55 23.58 -16.96
CA ALA A 460 -19.56 24.96 -17.41
C ALA A 460 -20.43 25.87 -16.52
N GLN A 461 -21.59 25.39 -16.05
CA GLN A 461 -22.43 26.13 -15.10
C GLN A 461 -21.73 26.37 -13.76
N ARG A 462 -20.86 25.46 -13.31
CA ARG A 462 -20.05 25.66 -12.10
C ARG A 462 -18.91 26.67 -12.33
N GLN A 463 -18.21 26.55 -13.45
CA GLN A 463 -17.11 27.45 -13.81
C GLN A 463 -17.60 28.89 -14.10
N SER A 464 -18.88 29.08 -14.41
CA SER A 464 -19.46 30.40 -14.59
C SER A 464 -19.84 31.11 -13.27
N GLN A 465 -19.81 30.41 -12.13
CA GLN A 465 -20.08 31.00 -10.81
C GLN A 465 -18.75 31.33 -10.12
N ASN A 466 -18.56 32.60 -9.78
CA ASN A 466 -17.38 33.04 -9.01
C ASN A 466 -17.52 32.57 -7.57
N GLY A 467 -16.52 31.79 -7.11
CA GLY A 467 -16.34 31.41 -5.71
C GLY A 467 -15.68 32.53 -4.89
N PHE A 468 -15.53 32.29 -3.60
CA PHE A 468 -14.69 33.13 -2.76
C PHE A 468 -13.24 32.70 -2.97
N VAL A 469 -12.36 33.65 -3.30
CA VAL A 469 -10.91 33.38 -3.45
C VAL A 469 -10.24 33.54 -2.11
N TYR A 470 -9.74 32.44 -1.55
CA TYR A 470 -9.00 32.47 -0.30
C TYR A 470 -7.60 33.01 -0.51
N GLN A 471 -7.08 33.71 0.49
CA GLN A 471 -5.71 34.24 0.44
C GLN A 471 -4.68 33.11 0.54
N LYS A 472 -3.44 33.39 0.14
CA LYS A 472 -2.31 32.48 0.38
C LYS A 472 -2.13 32.23 1.87
N ASP A 473 -1.39 31.18 2.21
CA ASP A 473 -1.15 30.79 3.59
C ASP A 473 -0.56 31.96 4.39
N THR A 474 -1.09 32.14 5.57
CA THR A 474 -0.59 33.10 6.57
C THR A 474 0.44 32.41 7.47
N VAL A 475 1.15 33.19 8.26
CA VAL A 475 2.08 32.68 9.28
C VAL A 475 1.36 31.70 10.23
N TRP A 476 0.10 31.97 10.58
CA TRP A 476 -0.69 31.07 11.43
C TRP A 476 -0.99 29.73 10.77
N GLN A 477 -1.28 29.73 9.46
CA GLN A 477 -1.46 28.50 8.69
C GLN A 477 -0.16 27.68 8.65
N GLU A 478 0.97 28.36 8.42
CA GLU A 478 2.29 27.72 8.37
C GLU A 478 2.68 27.13 9.74
N GLU A 479 2.43 27.85 10.83
CA GLU A 479 2.65 27.36 12.21
C GLU A 479 1.73 26.15 12.52
N PHE A 480 0.46 26.25 12.14
CA PHE A 480 -0.49 25.15 12.29
C PHE A 480 -0.02 23.89 11.56
N GLU A 481 0.48 24.02 10.36
CA GLU A 481 0.98 22.90 9.55
C GLU A 481 2.28 22.34 10.11
N ALA A 482 3.21 23.20 10.50
CA ALA A 482 4.48 22.80 11.14
C ALA A 482 4.28 22.08 12.49
N ALA A 483 3.18 22.36 13.19
CA ALA A 483 2.81 21.69 14.43
C ALA A 483 2.21 20.28 14.20
N PHE A 484 2.16 19.78 12.98
CA PHE A 484 1.72 18.40 12.70
C PHE A 484 2.78 17.39 13.17
N PRO A 485 2.43 16.42 14.03
CA PRO A 485 3.42 15.57 14.70
C PRO A 485 4.01 14.47 13.82
N PHE A 486 3.51 14.29 12.61
CA PHE A 486 3.93 13.23 11.70
C PHE A 486 4.54 13.81 10.42
N GLU A 487 5.40 13.04 9.74
CA GLU A 487 5.83 13.37 8.38
C GLU A 487 4.71 13.06 7.38
N GLU A 488 4.37 14.03 6.54
CA GLU A 488 3.40 13.80 5.47
C GLU A 488 4.00 12.92 4.37
N THR A 489 3.18 12.00 3.86
CA THR A 489 3.51 11.28 2.63
C THR A 489 3.42 12.21 1.42
N GLU A 490 4.09 11.87 0.32
CA GLU A 490 4.03 12.66 -0.91
C GLU A 490 2.59 12.82 -1.45
N ASP A 491 1.77 11.78 -1.31
CA ASP A 491 0.35 11.85 -1.70
C ASP A 491 -0.43 12.80 -0.80
N GLN A 492 -0.15 12.81 0.51
CA GLN A 492 -0.77 13.77 1.45
C GLN A 492 -0.38 15.20 1.10
N LYS A 493 0.91 15.48 0.88
CA LYS A 493 1.39 16.80 0.45
C LYS A 493 0.71 17.24 -0.85
N LYS A 494 0.62 16.35 -1.81
CA LYS A 494 -0.06 16.61 -3.08
C LYS A 494 -1.54 16.92 -2.86
N ALA A 495 -2.25 16.13 -2.05
CA ALA A 495 -3.67 16.35 -1.75
C ALA A 495 -3.91 17.68 -1.03
N ILE A 496 -3.06 18.05 -0.08
CA ILE A 496 -3.11 19.34 0.64
C ILE A 496 -2.90 20.51 -0.35
N ASN A 497 -1.87 20.42 -1.20
CA ASN A 497 -1.58 21.45 -2.19
C ASN A 497 -2.70 21.56 -3.23
N ASP A 498 -3.29 20.46 -3.66
CA ASP A 498 -4.42 20.46 -4.58
C ASP A 498 -5.63 21.19 -3.97
N VAL A 499 -5.98 20.89 -2.70
CA VAL A 499 -7.09 21.55 -2.00
C VAL A 499 -6.81 23.06 -1.83
N LYS A 500 -5.60 23.46 -1.42
CA LYS A 500 -5.22 24.85 -1.28
C LYS A 500 -5.32 25.59 -2.61
N ARG A 501 -4.80 25.01 -3.69
CA ARG A 501 -4.88 25.59 -5.04
C ARG A 501 -6.32 25.81 -5.49
N ASP A 502 -7.21 24.86 -5.25
CA ASP A 502 -8.62 25.01 -5.59
C ASP A 502 -9.29 26.12 -4.76
N MET A 503 -9.01 26.21 -3.45
CA MET A 503 -9.54 27.27 -2.60
C MET A 503 -9.02 28.66 -3.00
N GLU A 504 -7.80 28.76 -3.51
CA GLU A 504 -7.18 30.00 -4.00
C GLU A 504 -7.63 30.38 -5.42
N SER A 505 -8.38 29.51 -6.10
CA SER A 505 -8.92 29.77 -7.43
C SER A 505 -10.22 30.57 -7.38
N PRO A 506 -10.59 31.27 -8.45
CA PRO A 506 -11.87 31.97 -8.53
C PRO A 506 -13.09 31.05 -8.70
N TYR A 507 -12.87 29.76 -8.88
CA TYR A 507 -13.92 28.76 -9.10
C TYR A 507 -14.29 28.06 -7.82
N ILE A 508 -15.57 27.67 -7.69
CA ILE A 508 -16.09 26.94 -6.54
C ILE A 508 -15.47 25.53 -6.52
N MET A 509 -14.77 25.20 -5.44
CA MET A 509 -14.18 23.89 -5.24
C MET A 509 -15.25 22.80 -5.04
N ASP A 510 -15.14 21.66 -5.72
CA ASP A 510 -15.84 20.39 -5.43
C ASP A 510 -14.86 19.23 -5.56
N ARG A 511 -14.06 19.06 -4.51
CA ARG A 511 -12.96 18.08 -4.51
C ARG A 511 -13.28 16.88 -3.62
N ILE A 512 -12.86 15.71 -4.10
CA ILE A 512 -12.90 14.46 -3.35
C ILE A 512 -11.47 14.12 -2.90
N VAL A 513 -11.28 13.90 -1.62
CA VAL A 513 -10.06 13.29 -1.08
C VAL A 513 -10.35 11.83 -0.77
N CYS A 514 -9.79 10.95 -1.57
CA CYS A 514 -9.93 9.51 -1.45
C CYS A 514 -8.66 8.92 -0.87
N GLY A 515 -8.77 8.04 0.11
CA GLY A 515 -7.63 7.35 0.71
C GLY A 515 -8.11 6.39 1.79
N ASP A 516 -7.29 5.42 2.14
CA ASP A 516 -7.67 4.42 3.13
C ASP A 516 -7.94 4.99 4.53
N VAL A 517 -8.56 4.18 5.37
CA VAL A 517 -8.76 4.54 6.78
C VAL A 517 -7.39 4.72 7.42
N GLY A 518 -7.14 5.86 8.09
CA GLY A 518 -5.86 6.16 8.72
C GLY A 518 -4.79 6.79 7.79
N TYR A 519 -5.10 7.08 6.51
CA TYR A 519 -4.17 7.71 5.56
C TYR A 519 -4.14 9.25 5.65
N GLY A 520 -4.65 9.85 6.70
CA GLY A 520 -4.53 11.29 6.97
C GLY A 520 -5.55 12.19 6.28
N LYS A 521 -6.64 11.65 5.68
CA LYS A 521 -7.72 12.47 5.08
C LYS A 521 -8.24 13.58 5.99
N THR A 522 -8.36 13.29 7.28
CA THR A 522 -8.86 14.25 8.28
C THR A 522 -7.89 15.42 8.47
N GLU A 523 -6.57 15.21 8.38
CA GLU A 523 -5.59 16.29 8.45
C GLU A 523 -5.72 17.23 7.24
N VAL A 524 -5.94 16.69 6.04
CA VAL A 524 -6.23 17.52 4.84
C VAL A 524 -7.46 18.40 5.10
N ALA A 525 -8.52 17.83 5.69
CA ALA A 525 -9.72 18.59 6.02
C ALA A 525 -9.48 19.63 7.11
N MET A 526 -8.64 19.34 8.12
CA MET A 526 -8.27 20.30 9.17
C MET A 526 -7.53 21.50 8.57
N ARG A 527 -6.55 21.29 7.69
CA ARG A 527 -5.82 22.37 7.02
C ARG A 527 -6.72 23.24 6.15
N ALA A 528 -7.64 22.60 5.40
CA ALA A 528 -8.63 23.34 4.62
C ALA A 528 -9.59 24.17 5.50
N ALA A 529 -10.05 23.58 6.61
CA ALA A 529 -10.90 24.29 7.56
C ALA A 529 -10.17 25.46 8.21
N PHE A 530 -8.91 25.27 8.60
CA PHE A 530 -8.09 26.36 9.17
C PHE A 530 -7.94 27.50 8.17
N LYS A 531 -7.58 27.20 6.91
CA LYS A 531 -7.49 28.20 5.84
C LYS A 531 -8.79 28.98 5.64
N ALA A 532 -9.93 28.31 5.70
CA ALA A 532 -11.22 28.98 5.59
C ALA A 532 -11.52 29.90 6.78
N ILE A 533 -11.21 29.46 8.01
CA ILE A 533 -11.43 30.24 9.23
C ILE A 533 -10.48 31.46 9.26
N ASP A 534 -9.23 31.28 8.89
CA ASP A 534 -8.23 32.34 8.78
C ASP A 534 -8.66 33.45 7.79
N ASN A 535 -9.47 33.09 6.79
CA ASN A 535 -10.14 34.02 5.88
C ASN A 535 -11.53 34.48 6.36
N SER A 536 -11.81 34.39 7.66
CA SER A 536 -13.07 34.83 8.30
C SER A 536 -14.32 34.14 7.75
N LYS A 537 -14.22 32.89 7.31
CA LYS A 537 -15.33 32.08 6.86
C LYS A 537 -15.71 31.04 7.89
N GLN A 538 -17.01 30.77 8.03
CA GLN A 538 -17.50 29.67 8.83
C GLN A 538 -17.34 28.36 8.08
N VAL A 539 -17.05 27.29 8.78
CA VAL A 539 -16.87 25.94 8.25
C VAL A 539 -17.88 24.98 8.87
N VAL A 540 -18.43 24.11 8.03
CA VAL A 540 -19.32 23.01 8.45
C VAL A 540 -18.70 21.68 8.10
N MET A 541 -18.61 20.78 9.06
CA MET A 541 -18.25 19.39 8.83
C MET A 541 -19.41 18.46 9.17
N ILE A 542 -19.82 17.65 8.20
CA ILE A 542 -20.93 16.71 8.33
C ILE A 542 -20.41 15.28 8.36
N ALA A 543 -20.74 14.56 9.43
CA ALA A 543 -20.41 13.15 9.60
C ALA A 543 -21.71 12.29 9.56
N PRO A 544 -21.66 11.03 9.10
CA PRO A 544 -22.84 10.17 8.95
C PRO A 544 -23.44 9.73 10.28
N THR A 545 -22.66 9.63 11.35
CA THR A 545 -23.09 9.16 12.66
C THR A 545 -22.72 10.13 13.78
N THR A 546 -23.46 10.06 14.90
CA THR A 546 -23.15 10.87 16.10
C THR A 546 -21.79 10.52 16.72
N VAL A 547 -21.40 9.26 16.65
CA VAL A 547 -20.10 8.80 17.17
C VAL A 547 -18.94 9.42 16.38
N LEU A 548 -19.02 9.39 15.04
CA LEU A 548 -18.01 10.02 14.19
C LEU A 548 -17.97 11.55 14.38
N ALA A 549 -19.13 12.20 14.49
CA ALA A 549 -19.19 13.62 14.75
C ALA A 549 -18.49 13.99 16.06
N GLU A 550 -18.69 13.18 17.12
CA GLU A 550 -18.02 13.36 18.42
C GLU A 550 -16.51 13.14 18.33
N GLN A 551 -16.07 12.11 17.60
CA GLN A 551 -14.64 11.85 17.37
C GLN A 551 -13.96 12.99 16.60
N HIS A 552 -14.59 13.46 15.52
CA HIS A 552 -14.09 14.63 14.78
C HIS A 552 -14.03 15.86 15.69
N TYR A 553 -15.09 16.12 16.45
CA TYR A 553 -15.12 17.25 17.38
C TYR A 553 -13.95 17.23 18.35
N LYS A 554 -13.68 16.09 18.99
CA LYS A 554 -12.56 15.95 19.93
C LYS A 554 -11.21 16.16 19.23
N ARG A 555 -11.01 15.56 18.06
CA ARG A 555 -9.76 15.69 17.29
C ARG A 555 -9.51 17.11 16.80
N PHE A 556 -10.53 17.77 16.25
CA PHE A 556 -10.42 19.18 15.85
C PHE A 556 -10.16 20.09 17.03
N LYS A 557 -10.87 19.87 18.16
CA LYS A 557 -10.67 20.66 19.37
C LYS A 557 -9.25 20.54 19.90
N GLN A 558 -8.71 19.33 19.97
CA GLN A 558 -7.34 19.08 20.39
C GLN A 558 -6.32 19.72 19.43
N ARG A 559 -6.52 19.59 18.12
CA ARG A 559 -5.61 20.11 17.09
C ARG A 559 -5.61 21.63 17.02
N TYR A 560 -6.73 22.27 17.36
CA TYR A 560 -6.91 23.73 17.35
C TYR A 560 -6.78 24.41 18.74
N GLU A 561 -6.36 23.67 19.75
CA GLU A 561 -6.35 24.13 21.15
C GLU A 561 -5.54 25.43 21.36
N ASN A 562 -4.46 25.60 20.59
CA ASN A 562 -3.58 26.76 20.69
C ASN A 562 -4.04 27.98 19.86
N TYR A 563 -5.20 27.91 19.23
CA TYR A 563 -5.72 28.96 18.35
C TYR A 563 -7.08 29.48 18.85
N PRO A 564 -7.40 30.77 18.68
CA PRO A 564 -8.65 31.36 19.13
C PRO A 564 -9.83 30.97 18.21
N ILE A 565 -10.06 29.70 18.01
CA ILE A 565 -11.08 29.14 17.12
C ILE A 565 -12.18 28.48 17.95
N THR A 566 -13.42 28.90 17.73
CA THR A 566 -14.60 28.37 18.41
C THR A 566 -15.21 27.21 17.64
N ILE A 567 -15.19 26.02 18.25
CA ILE A 567 -15.72 24.78 17.64
C ILE A 567 -16.95 24.31 18.44
N GLU A 568 -18.04 24.01 17.72
CA GLU A 568 -19.29 23.51 18.30
C GLU A 568 -19.70 22.16 17.69
N ASN A 569 -20.36 21.31 18.51
CA ASN A 569 -20.92 20.04 18.03
C ASN A 569 -22.43 20.08 18.05
N LEU A 570 -23.06 19.95 16.87
CA LEU A 570 -24.51 19.88 16.74
C LEU A 570 -24.97 18.48 16.35
N SER A 571 -25.29 17.66 17.33
CA SER A 571 -25.76 16.29 17.17
C SER A 571 -26.92 15.98 18.13
N ARG A 572 -27.46 14.76 18.04
CA ARG A 572 -28.50 14.33 18.99
C ARG A 572 -28.03 14.33 20.46
N LEU A 573 -26.71 14.22 20.68
CA LEU A 573 -26.14 14.22 22.03
C LEU A 573 -26.09 15.63 22.68
N THR A 574 -26.21 16.69 21.89
CA THR A 574 -26.13 18.10 22.33
C THR A 574 -27.47 18.82 22.25
N GLN A 575 -28.59 18.09 22.23
CA GLN A 575 -29.94 18.67 22.10
C GLN A 575 -30.28 19.73 23.17
N SER A 576 -29.80 19.56 24.39
CA SER A 576 -30.02 20.52 25.48
C SER A 576 -29.39 21.90 25.24
N LYS A 577 -28.30 21.94 24.46
CA LYS A 577 -27.57 23.18 24.10
C LYS A 577 -27.87 23.65 22.67
N ALA A 578 -28.73 22.98 21.96
CA ALA A 578 -28.94 23.21 20.51
C ALA A 578 -29.41 24.65 20.21
N LYS A 579 -30.23 25.26 21.06
CA LYS A 579 -30.70 26.64 20.86
C LYS A 579 -29.55 27.65 20.93
N ASP A 580 -28.66 27.50 21.88
CA ASP A 580 -27.50 28.39 22.08
C ASP A 580 -26.51 28.21 20.90
N ILE A 581 -26.23 26.98 20.54
CA ILE A 581 -25.37 26.64 19.38
C ILE A 581 -25.93 27.27 18.09
N LEU A 582 -27.24 27.14 17.81
CA LEU A 582 -27.88 27.73 16.64
C LEU A 582 -27.79 29.26 16.63
N LYS A 583 -27.95 29.89 17.81
CA LYS A 583 -27.80 31.35 17.99
C LYS A 583 -26.35 31.78 17.69
N ASN A 584 -25.35 31.06 18.18
CA ASN A 584 -23.94 31.34 17.97
C ASN A 584 -23.55 31.18 16.49
N ILE A 585 -24.02 30.14 15.83
CA ILE A 585 -23.83 29.93 14.38
C ILE A 585 -24.39 31.11 13.58
N LYS A 586 -25.64 31.55 13.91
CA LYS A 586 -26.30 32.66 13.21
C LYS A 586 -25.59 33.99 13.44
N ASN A 587 -25.07 34.23 14.62
CA ASN A 587 -24.32 35.44 14.96
C ASN A 587 -22.91 35.47 14.40
N GLY A 588 -22.36 34.30 13.96
CA GLY A 588 -21.01 34.15 13.44
C GLY A 588 -19.93 34.11 14.52
N THR A 589 -20.32 33.79 15.78
CA THR A 589 -19.35 33.57 16.89
C THR A 589 -18.78 32.15 16.92
N THR A 590 -19.36 31.25 16.16
CA THR A 590 -18.83 29.89 15.98
C THR A 590 -18.15 29.79 14.61
N ASP A 591 -16.87 29.41 14.60
CA ASP A 591 -16.06 29.30 13.39
C ASP A 591 -16.24 27.95 12.69
N LEU A 592 -16.26 26.86 13.45
CA LEU A 592 -16.42 25.51 12.97
C LEU A 592 -17.57 24.79 13.67
N VAL A 593 -18.45 24.21 12.87
CA VAL A 593 -19.54 23.36 13.38
C VAL A 593 -19.39 21.95 12.84
N ILE A 594 -19.27 20.98 13.73
CA ILE A 594 -19.22 19.56 13.42
C ILE A 594 -20.53 18.90 13.85
N GLY A 595 -21.11 18.05 12.99
CA GLY A 595 -22.34 17.38 13.37
C GLY A 595 -22.82 16.37 12.34
N THR A 596 -24.08 15.96 12.50
CA THR A 596 -24.72 15.00 11.59
C THR A 596 -25.60 15.72 10.55
N HIS A 597 -26.40 14.95 9.80
CA HIS A 597 -27.40 15.49 8.86
C HIS A 597 -28.34 16.56 9.47
N ARG A 598 -28.38 16.72 10.80
CA ARG A 598 -29.07 17.81 11.50
C ARG A 598 -28.59 19.19 11.04
N LEU A 599 -27.32 19.32 10.64
CA LEU A 599 -26.76 20.56 10.09
C LEU A 599 -27.33 20.97 8.71
N LEU A 600 -28.05 20.07 8.04
CA LEU A 600 -28.74 20.34 6.78
C LEU A 600 -30.20 20.83 6.99
N SER A 601 -30.66 20.95 8.20
CA SER A 601 -32.02 21.42 8.50
C SER A 601 -32.14 22.92 8.24
N ASP A 602 -33.34 23.35 7.89
CA ASP A 602 -33.59 24.72 7.39
C ASP A 602 -33.50 25.80 8.50
N ASP A 603 -33.57 25.39 9.77
CA ASP A 603 -33.36 26.25 10.94
C ASP A 603 -31.87 26.56 11.24
N VAL A 604 -30.95 25.88 10.57
CA VAL A 604 -29.50 26.13 10.71
C VAL A 604 -29.07 27.23 9.71
N GLN A 605 -28.94 28.45 10.21
CA GLN A 605 -28.55 29.61 9.40
C GLN A 605 -27.14 30.06 9.77
N PHE A 606 -26.25 30.15 8.77
CA PHE A 606 -24.89 30.63 8.91
C PHE A 606 -24.79 32.09 8.50
N LYS A 607 -23.95 32.85 9.18
CA LYS A 607 -23.67 34.25 8.81
C LYS A 607 -22.76 34.35 7.58
N ASN A 608 -21.70 33.58 7.54
CA ASN A 608 -20.67 33.65 6.48
C ASN A 608 -20.06 32.29 6.19
N LEU A 609 -20.88 31.32 5.77
CA LEU A 609 -20.42 29.97 5.43
C LEU A 609 -19.55 29.97 4.18
N GLY A 610 -18.32 29.48 4.26
CA GLY A 610 -17.37 29.36 3.13
C GLY A 610 -17.08 27.93 2.71
N LEU A 611 -16.91 27.03 3.65
CA LEU A 611 -16.48 25.65 3.35
C LEU A 611 -17.44 24.61 3.98
N LEU A 612 -17.81 23.62 3.15
CA LEU A 612 -18.56 22.45 3.56
C LEU A 612 -17.69 21.19 3.42
N ILE A 613 -17.41 20.54 4.54
CA ILE A 613 -16.69 19.26 4.59
C ILE A 613 -17.68 18.15 4.80
N ILE A 614 -17.62 17.11 3.98
CA ILE A 614 -18.50 15.95 4.04
C ILE A 614 -17.66 14.69 4.22
N ASP A 615 -17.86 14.01 5.36
CA ASP A 615 -17.21 12.73 5.58
C ASP A 615 -18.13 11.57 5.21
N GLU A 616 -17.62 10.58 4.46
CA GLU A 616 -18.31 9.37 4.01
C GLU A 616 -19.71 9.65 3.39
N GLU A 617 -19.74 10.49 2.36
CA GLU A 617 -20.96 10.93 1.67
C GLU A 617 -21.90 9.77 1.29
N GLN A 618 -21.36 8.59 0.98
CA GLN A 618 -22.13 7.42 0.58
C GLN A 618 -23.13 6.95 1.64
N LYS A 619 -22.87 7.26 2.92
CA LYS A 619 -23.71 6.82 4.04
C LYS A 619 -24.91 7.73 4.30
N PHE A 620 -25.06 8.82 3.54
CA PHE A 620 -26.21 9.72 3.67
C PHE A 620 -27.42 9.24 2.85
N GLY A 621 -28.61 9.38 3.43
CA GLY A 621 -29.86 9.07 2.75
C GLY A 621 -30.21 10.05 1.61
N VAL A 622 -31.14 9.67 0.75
CA VAL A 622 -31.52 10.40 -0.48
C VAL A 622 -31.86 11.88 -0.21
N LYS A 623 -32.70 12.17 0.77
CA LYS A 623 -33.08 13.57 1.14
C LYS A 623 -31.89 14.42 1.56
N ALA A 624 -30.92 13.85 2.30
CA ALA A 624 -29.72 14.56 2.69
C ALA A 624 -28.83 14.83 1.47
N LYS A 625 -28.70 13.88 0.55
CA LYS A 625 -27.94 14.04 -0.70
C LYS A 625 -28.53 15.13 -1.60
N GLU A 626 -29.85 15.25 -1.67
CA GLU A 626 -30.51 16.33 -2.44
C GLU A 626 -30.21 17.71 -1.84
N LYS A 627 -30.31 17.87 -0.50
CA LYS A 627 -29.94 19.10 0.18
C LYS A 627 -28.45 19.46 0.02
N LEU A 628 -27.56 18.46 0.06
CA LEU A 628 -26.15 18.63 -0.19
C LEU A 628 -25.88 19.08 -1.64
N LYS A 629 -26.60 18.50 -2.61
CA LYS A 629 -26.48 18.88 -4.02
C LYS A 629 -26.82 20.35 -4.26
N ALA A 630 -27.85 20.86 -3.62
CA ALA A 630 -28.24 22.27 -3.71
C ALA A 630 -27.19 23.23 -3.09
N LYS A 631 -26.56 22.83 -1.97
CA LYS A 631 -25.50 23.62 -1.32
C LYS A 631 -24.20 23.63 -2.12
N ARG A 632 -23.84 22.54 -2.82
CA ARG A 632 -22.64 22.42 -3.67
C ARG A 632 -22.55 23.45 -4.80
N GLN A 633 -23.65 23.99 -5.23
CA GLN A 633 -23.67 24.98 -6.31
C GLN A 633 -23.19 26.37 -5.86
N LYS A 634 -23.06 26.61 -4.56
CA LYS A 634 -22.81 27.95 -3.99
C LYS A 634 -21.65 28.01 -3.00
N LEU A 635 -21.05 26.88 -2.63
CA LEU A 635 -20.06 26.76 -1.58
C LEU A 635 -18.92 25.84 -2.00
N ASP A 636 -17.74 26.10 -1.49
CA ASP A 636 -16.62 25.17 -1.58
C ASP A 636 -16.94 23.89 -0.83
N VAL A 637 -16.73 22.75 -1.46
CA VAL A 637 -17.06 21.44 -0.92
C VAL A 637 -15.85 20.52 -0.97
N LEU A 638 -15.49 20.00 0.19
CA LEU A 638 -14.46 18.98 0.36
C LEU A 638 -15.13 17.68 0.84
N THR A 639 -15.06 16.64 0.05
CA THR A 639 -15.60 15.32 0.40
C THR A 639 -14.48 14.36 0.76
N LEU A 640 -14.55 13.74 1.94
CA LEU A 640 -13.63 12.71 2.38
C LEU A 640 -14.27 11.34 2.22
N THR A 641 -13.54 10.36 1.72
CA THR A 641 -14.04 8.99 1.61
C THR A 641 -12.92 7.96 1.61
N ALA A 642 -13.16 6.80 2.24
CA ALA A 642 -12.27 5.65 2.15
C ALA A 642 -12.59 4.81 0.89
N THR A 643 -13.88 4.70 0.56
CA THR A 643 -14.38 3.93 -0.58
C THR A 643 -15.38 4.78 -1.35
N PRO A 644 -14.97 5.49 -2.41
CA PRO A 644 -15.90 6.31 -3.18
C PRO A 644 -17.01 5.44 -3.78
N ILE A 645 -18.24 5.94 -3.77
CA ILE A 645 -19.34 5.26 -4.48
C ILE A 645 -18.97 5.16 -5.96
N PRO A 646 -19.31 4.07 -6.64
CA PRO A 646 -19.05 3.90 -8.08
C PRO A 646 -19.45 5.12 -8.92
N ARG A 647 -20.62 5.72 -8.66
CA ARG A 647 -21.08 6.94 -9.35
C ARG A 647 -20.19 8.15 -9.09
N THR A 648 -19.78 8.38 -7.85
CA THR A 648 -18.91 9.51 -7.45
C THR A 648 -17.52 9.36 -8.05
N LEU A 649 -17.03 8.13 -8.05
CA LEU A 649 -15.74 7.76 -8.66
C LEU A 649 -15.78 7.98 -10.18
N ASN A 650 -16.84 7.59 -10.86
CA ASN A 650 -17.01 7.83 -12.29
C ASN A 650 -17.02 9.33 -12.63
N LEU A 651 -17.76 10.14 -11.89
CA LEU A 651 -17.79 11.59 -12.10
C LEU A 651 -16.41 12.22 -11.91
N ALA A 652 -15.59 11.69 -11.00
CA ALA A 652 -14.23 12.13 -10.81
C ALA A 652 -13.30 11.66 -11.94
N LEU A 653 -13.38 10.39 -12.34
CA LEU A 653 -12.61 9.86 -13.48
C LEU A 653 -12.93 10.55 -14.81
N LEU A 654 -14.17 11.06 -14.95
CA LEU A 654 -14.60 11.83 -16.10
C LEU A 654 -14.20 13.33 -16.03
N GLY A 655 -13.43 13.72 -15.00
CA GLY A 655 -12.97 15.10 -14.84
C GLY A 655 -14.09 16.12 -14.54
N ILE A 656 -15.23 15.65 -14.00
CA ILE A 656 -16.35 16.49 -13.61
C ILE A 656 -16.23 16.98 -12.17
N ARG A 657 -15.60 16.16 -11.32
CA ARG A 657 -15.16 16.48 -9.96
C ARG A 657 -13.67 16.28 -9.84
N GLU A 658 -13.03 17.18 -9.14
CA GLU A 658 -11.61 17.02 -8.83
C GLU A 658 -11.41 15.91 -7.79
N ILE A 659 -10.34 15.12 -7.94
CA ILE A 659 -10.01 14.04 -7.03
C ILE A 659 -8.53 14.09 -6.66
N SER A 660 -8.25 13.95 -5.36
CA SER A 660 -6.91 13.69 -4.84
C SER A 660 -6.92 12.32 -4.17
N ILE A 661 -5.98 11.47 -4.58
CA ILE A 661 -5.87 10.10 -4.07
C ILE A 661 -4.66 10.04 -3.14
N ILE A 662 -4.88 9.56 -1.91
CA ILE A 662 -3.84 9.24 -0.94
C ILE A 662 -3.73 7.72 -0.89
N ASP A 663 -2.76 7.17 -1.61
CA ASP A 663 -2.57 5.73 -1.78
C ASP A 663 -1.33 5.22 -1.04
N THR A 664 -0.46 6.13 -0.60
CA THR A 664 0.71 5.81 0.21
C THR A 664 0.35 5.80 1.69
N PRO A 665 0.51 4.66 2.41
CA PRO A 665 0.29 4.61 3.84
C PRO A 665 1.30 5.51 4.58
N PRO A 666 0.95 6.04 5.76
CA PRO A 666 1.92 6.65 6.67
C PRO A 666 3.07 5.68 6.98
N THR A 667 4.26 6.22 7.23
CA THR A 667 5.53 5.48 7.33
C THR A 667 5.53 4.33 8.34
N ASN A 668 4.62 4.34 9.30
CA ASN A 668 4.62 3.38 10.44
C ASN A 668 3.45 2.38 10.38
N ARG A 669 2.74 2.29 9.26
CA ARG A 669 1.60 1.38 9.15
C ARG A 669 1.97 0.10 8.41
N LEU A 670 1.88 -1.02 9.12
CA LEU A 670 2.03 -2.35 8.54
C LEU A 670 0.80 -2.73 7.69
N PRO A 671 0.98 -3.41 6.56
CA PRO A 671 -0.14 -3.91 5.77
C PRO A 671 -0.92 -4.95 6.58
N ILE A 672 -2.25 -4.91 6.51
CA ILE A 672 -3.11 -5.89 7.18
C ILE A 672 -3.03 -7.21 6.43
N ILE A 673 -2.60 -8.28 7.12
CA ILE A 673 -2.60 -9.64 6.58
C ILE A 673 -4.05 -10.13 6.54
N THR A 674 -4.49 -10.58 5.36
CA THR A 674 -5.85 -11.08 5.16
C THR A 674 -5.79 -12.55 4.82
N GLU A 675 -6.51 -13.38 5.53
CA GLU A 675 -6.58 -14.85 5.30
C GLU A 675 -8.03 -15.29 5.16
N VAL A 676 -8.29 -16.24 4.27
CA VAL A 676 -9.61 -16.77 4.01
C VAL A 676 -9.63 -18.26 4.39
N PHE A 677 -10.51 -18.66 5.28
CA PHE A 677 -10.65 -20.08 5.66
C PHE A 677 -12.11 -20.48 5.93
N ASP A 678 -12.37 -21.79 5.88
CA ASP A 678 -13.68 -22.34 6.23
C ASP A 678 -13.88 -22.31 7.75
N TRP A 679 -15.14 -22.12 8.20
CA TRP A 679 -15.42 -22.08 9.62
C TRP A 679 -15.13 -23.46 10.27
N GLU A 680 -14.07 -23.49 11.06
CA GLU A 680 -13.63 -24.63 11.88
C GLU A 680 -13.32 -24.10 13.28
N GLU A 681 -13.78 -24.83 14.31
CA GLU A 681 -13.63 -24.39 15.71
C GLU A 681 -12.17 -24.12 16.07
N GLU A 682 -11.26 -25.01 15.66
CA GLU A 682 -9.83 -24.89 15.95
C GLU A 682 -9.19 -23.69 15.22
N ALA A 683 -9.54 -23.46 13.96
CA ALA A 683 -9.01 -22.31 13.19
C ALA A 683 -9.45 -20.97 13.80
N VAL A 684 -10.72 -20.84 14.17
CA VAL A 684 -11.25 -19.64 14.83
C VAL A 684 -10.59 -19.42 16.19
N LYS A 685 -10.42 -20.49 16.97
CA LYS A 685 -9.74 -20.46 18.26
C LYS A 685 -8.29 -19.99 18.14
N ILE A 686 -7.53 -20.58 17.21
CA ILE A 686 -6.13 -20.18 16.95
C ILE A 686 -6.04 -18.70 16.55
N ALA A 687 -6.90 -18.24 15.63
CA ALA A 687 -6.91 -16.84 15.19
C ALA A 687 -7.16 -15.86 16.34
N ILE A 688 -8.07 -16.18 17.24
CA ILE A 688 -8.38 -15.37 18.43
C ILE A 688 -7.23 -15.40 19.43
N LEU A 689 -6.77 -16.61 19.80
CA LEU A 689 -5.72 -16.76 20.82
C LEU A 689 -4.39 -16.16 20.35
N LYS A 690 -4.09 -16.18 19.06
CA LYS A 690 -2.94 -15.49 18.48
C LYS A 690 -2.94 -13.98 18.76
N GLU A 691 -4.10 -13.34 18.74
CA GLU A 691 -4.20 -11.93 19.10
C GLU A 691 -4.08 -11.71 20.60
N LEU A 692 -4.76 -12.53 21.38
CA LEU A 692 -4.74 -12.40 22.84
C LEU A 692 -3.32 -12.66 23.41
N SER A 693 -2.56 -13.59 22.81
CA SER A 693 -1.18 -13.89 23.23
C SER A 693 -0.21 -12.71 23.08
N ARG A 694 -0.55 -11.70 22.31
CA ARG A 694 0.22 -10.45 22.17
C ARG A 694 -0.47 -9.25 22.81
N ASP A 695 -1.35 -9.49 23.79
CA ASP A 695 -2.10 -8.49 24.55
C ASP A 695 -3.00 -7.60 23.68
N GLY A 696 -3.43 -8.11 22.54
CA GLY A 696 -4.34 -7.43 21.64
C GLY A 696 -5.80 -7.80 21.90
N GLN A 697 -6.71 -7.11 21.22
CA GLN A 697 -8.14 -7.34 21.27
C GLN A 697 -8.69 -7.75 19.91
N VAL A 698 -9.82 -8.44 19.90
CA VAL A 698 -10.42 -9.01 18.69
C VAL A 698 -11.79 -8.43 18.41
N PHE A 699 -12.03 -7.99 17.17
CA PHE A 699 -13.37 -7.80 16.64
C PHE A 699 -13.88 -9.09 15.99
N TYR A 700 -15.05 -9.57 16.41
CA TYR A 700 -15.73 -10.70 15.79
C TYR A 700 -17.01 -10.21 15.11
N ILE A 701 -17.03 -10.21 13.78
CA ILE A 701 -18.16 -9.68 13.01
C ILE A 701 -19.14 -10.79 12.68
N TYR A 702 -20.36 -10.66 13.21
CA TYR A 702 -21.46 -11.58 12.98
C TYR A 702 -22.74 -10.81 12.67
N ASN A 703 -23.23 -10.90 11.44
CA ASN A 703 -24.30 -10.02 10.98
C ASN A 703 -25.73 -10.55 11.22
N ASP A 704 -25.91 -11.73 11.82
CA ASP A 704 -27.21 -12.25 12.22
C ASP A 704 -27.54 -11.90 13.68
N VAL A 705 -28.20 -10.75 13.86
CA VAL A 705 -28.56 -10.23 15.19
C VAL A 705 -29.46 -11.17 15.97
N LYS A 706 -30.33 -11.95 15.28
CA LYS A 706 -31.25 -12.90 15.95
C LYS A 706 -30.50 -14.05 16.61
N ASN A 707 -29.47 -14.54 15.94
CA ASN A 707 -28.68 -15.68 16.41
C ASN A 707 -27.40 -15.29 17.17
N MET A 708 -27.16 -13.98 17.38
CA MET A 708 -25.93 -13.47 18.00
C MET A 708 -25.70 -14.05 19.42
N LYS A 709 -26.74 -14.26 20.22
CA LYS A 709 -26.64 -14.88 21.55
C LYS A 709 -26.20 -16.35 21.50
N ASN A 710 -26.70 -17.09 20.49
CA ASN A 710 -26.30 -18.50 20.31
C ASN A 710 -24.85 -18.58 19.86
N LYS A 711 -24.45 -17.69 18.95
CA LYS A 711 -23.04 -17.61 18.49
C LYS A 711 -22.08 -17.18 19.61
N LEU A 712 -22.53 -16.31 20.50
CA LEU A 712 -21.77 -15.95 21.70
C LEU A 712 -21.53 -17.18 22.61
N LYS A 713 -22.56 -18.02 22.78
CA LYS A 713 -22.42 -19.27 23.55
C LYS A 713 -21.43 -20.21 22.86
N GLU A 714 -21.57 -20.43 21.56
CA GLU A 714 -20.66 -21.26 20.77
C GLU A 714 -19.19 -20.80 20.90
N LEU A 715 -18.92 -19.49 20.82
CA LEU A 715 -17.58 -18.96 21.02
C LEU A 715 -17.07 -19.17 22.45
N LYS A 716 -17.93 -19.06 23.46
CA LYS A 716 -17.55 -19.34 24.86
C LYS A 716 -17.24 -20.80 25.10
N ASP A 717 -17.93 -21.73 24.38
CA ASP A 717 -17.73 -23.17 24.54
C ASP A 717 -16.37 -23.61 23.92
N ILE A 718 -15.87 -22.94 22.91
CA ILE A 718 -14.58 -23.23 22.25
C ILE A 718 -13.38 -22.48 22.83
N LEU A 719 -13.61 -21.36 23.53
CA LEU A 719 -12.53 -20.52 24.08
C LEU A 719 -12.31 -20.81 25.56
N PRO A 720 -11.11 -20.56 26.10
CA PRO A 720 -10.83 -20.68 27.51
C PRO A 720 -11.72 -19.75 28.37
N GLU A 721 -12.05 -20.17 29.61
CA GLU A 721 -12.96 -19.45 30.51
C GLU A 721 -12.51 -18.03 30.87
N PHE A 722 -11.21 -17.73 30.82
CA PHE A 722 -10.67 -16.41 31.12
C PHE A 722 -10.97 -15.38 30.03
N VAL A 723 -11.34 -15.79 28.80
CA VAL A 723 -11.60 -14.89 27.67
C VAL A 723 -12.94 -14.15 27.86
N LYS A 724 -12.88 -12.85 27.96
CA LYS A 724 -14.06 -12.02 28.18
C LYS A 724 -14.65 -11.55 26.86
N ILE A 725 -15.88 -11.96 26.58
CA ILE A 725 -16.58 -11.65 25.33
C ILE A 725 -17.82 -10.80 25.61
N GLU A 726 -17.97 -9.69 24.89
CA GLU A 726 -19.19 -8.88 24.90
C GLU A 726 -19.72 -8.70 23.47
N PHE A 727 -21.00 -8.30 23.34
CA PHE A 727 -21.60 -8.10 22.02
C PHE A 727 -22.35 -6.78 21.89
N ILE A 728 -22.34 -6.22 20.67
CA ILE A 728 -23.08 -5.01 20.30
C ILE A 728 -23.76 -5.16 18.93
N HIS A 729 -24.94 -4.58 18.78
CA HIS A 729 -25.65 -4.50 17.48
C HIS A 729 -26.51 -3.24 17.39
N GLY A 730 -26.93 -2.87 16.17
CA GLY A 730 -27.63 -1.63 15.90
C GLY A 730 -29.03 -1.47 16.53
N GLN A 731 -29.59 -2.53 17.10
CA GLN A 731 -30.89 -2.49 17.78
C GLN A 731 -30.75 -2.18 19.27
N LEU A 732 -29.55 -2.16 19.83
CA LEU A 732 -29.30 -1.75 21.22
C LEU A 732 -29.47 -0.24 21.40
N PRO A 733 -29.86 0.22 22.60
CA PRO A 733 -29.91 1.65 22.91
C PRO A 733 -28.53 2.33 22.67
N PRO A 734 -28.49 3.52 22.08
CA PRO A 734 -27.20 4.21 21.77
C PRO A 734 -26.30 4.42 22.98
N LYS A 735 -26.90 4.60 24.17
CA LYS A 735 -26.16 4.74 25.44
C LYS A 735 -25.43 3.45 25.79
N GLU A 736 -26.09 2.30 25.66
CA GLU A 736 -25.52 0.98 25.94
C GLU A 736 -24.39 0.63 24.97
N ILE A 737 -24.56 0.93 23.68
CA ILE A 737 -23.50 0.75 22.68
C ILE A 737 -22.27 1.57 23.07
N LYS A 738 -22.45 2.83 23.45
CA LYS A 738 -21.36 3.73 23.84
C LYS A 738 -20.63 3.21 25.08
N ASP A 739 -21.38 2.75 26.10
CA ASP A 739 -20.80 2.25 27.35
C ASP A 739 -20.01 0.95 27.11
N LYS A 740 -20.55 0.00 26.32
CA LYS A 740 -19.85 -1.24 25.99
C LYS A 740 -18.58 -1.00 25.14
N LEU A 741 -18.65 -0.07 24.19
CA LEU A 741 -17.47 0.32 23.39
C LEU A 741 -16.38 0.96 24.25
N LYS A 742 -16.76 1.84 25.19
CA LYS A 742 -15.81 2.47 26.11
C LYS A 742 -15.11 1.42 26.98
N ARG A 743 -15.85 0.46 27.51
CA ARG A 743 -15.31 -0.65 28.31
C ARG A 743 -14.39 -1.56 27.49
N PHE A 744 -14.72 -1.80 26.22
CA PHE A 744 -13.84 -2.52 25.32
C PHE A 744 -12.55 -1.72 25.04
N GLU A 745 -12.65 -0.42 24.80
CA GLU A 745 -11.48 0.46 24.61
C GLU A 745 -10.57 0.50 25.87
N GLN A 746 -11.16 0.33 27.06
CA GLN A 746 -10.43 0.25 28.33
C GLN A 746 -9.83 -1.13 28.63
N GLY A 747 -10.01 -2.13 27.74
CA GLY A 747 -9.46 -3.48 27.90
C GLY A 747 -10.27 -4.38 28.85
N GLU A 748 -11.52 -4.02 29.21
CA GLU A 748 -12.35 -4.87 30.08
C GLU A 748 -12.84 -6.14 29.36
N TYR A 749 -12.85 -6.14 28.04
CA TYR A 749 -13.22 -7.27 27.20
C TYR A 749 -12.11 -7.58 26.18
N ASP A 750 -11.88 -8.85 25.93
CA ASP A 750 -10.88 -9.34 24.97
C ASP A 750 -11.47 -9.41 23.57
N ILE A 751 -12.76 -9.77 23.47
CA ILE A 751 -13.46 -9.92 22.20
C ILE A 751 -14.73 -9.06 22.22
N LEU A 752 -14.91 -8.26 21.17
CA LEU A 752 -16.17 -7.57 20.91
C LEU A 752 -16.84 -8.19 19.68
N MET A 753 -17.90 -8.98 19.93
CA MET A 753 -18.76 -9.46 18.85
C MET A 753 -19.70 -8.35 18.40
N ALA A 754 -19.75 -8.10 17.10
CA ALA A 754 -20.55 -7.00 16.59
C ALA A 754 -21.20 -7.33 15.25
N SER A 755 -22.34 -6.68 14.98
CA SER A 755 -22.86 -6.57 13.63
C SER A 755 -22.03 -5.56 12.82
N THR A 756 -22.44 -5.27 11.59
CA THR A 756 -21.80 -4.26 10.73
C THR A 756 -21.78 -2.83 11.32
N ILE A 757 -22.28 -2.62 12.53
CA ILE A 757 -22.26 -1.29 13.21
C ILE A 757 -20.83 -0.75 13.38
N ILE A 758 -19.83 -1.65 13.50
CA ILE A 758 -18.41 -1.28 13.63
C ILE A 758 -17.88 -0.59 12.37
N GLU A 759 -18.48 -0.84 11.21
CA GLU A 759 -18.16 -0.17 9.96
C GLU A 759 -18.20 1.38 10.09
N ASN A 760 -18.89 1.91 11.10
CA ASN A 760 -19.14 3.33 11.27
C ASN A 760 -18.09 4.07 12.12
N GLY A 761 -16.80 3.88 11.84
CA GLY A 761 -15.75 4.78 12.35
C GLY A 761 -15.25 4.53 13.77
N ILE A 762 -15.56 3.38 14.36
CA ILE A 762 -15.03 3.00 15.68
C ILE A 762 -13.51 2.82 15.58
N ASP A 763 -12.78 3.42 16.51
CA ASP A 763 -11.33 3.42 16.59
C ASP A 763 -10.90 2.86 17.94
N VAL A 764 -10.39 1.64 17.95
CA VAL A 764 -9.82 1.00 19.16
C VAL A 764 -8.40 0.58 18.81
N SER A 765 -7.43 1.28 19.36
CA SER A 765 -6.00 1.13 19.01
C SER A 765 -5.43 -0.26 19.30
N ASN A 766 -5.97 -0.96 20.31
CA ASN A 766 -5.51 -2.29 20.69
C ASN A 766 -6.22 -3.44 19.97
N ALA A 767 -7.26 -3.17 19.19
CA ALA A 767 -7.94 -4.19 18.39
C ALA A 767 -7.22 -4.37 17.03
N ASN A 768 -6.32 -5.35 16.95
CA ASN A 768 -5.49 -5.59 15.77
C ASN A 768 -5.93 -6.82 14.97
N THR A 769 -6.89 -7.61 15.45
CA THR A 769 -7.44 -8.74 14.71
C THR A 769 -8.94 -8.59 14.53
N ILE A 770 -9.42 -8.88 13.32
CA ILE A 770 -10.84 -8.91 12.97
C ILE A 770 -11.18 -10.23 12.28
N LEU A 771 -12.19 -10.94 12.78
CA LEU A 771 -12.78 -12.09 12.11
C LEU A 771 -14.13 -11.67 11.51
N ILE A 772 -14.36 -11.93 10.23
CA ILE A 772 -15.61 -11.59 9.53
C ILE A 772 -16.28 -12.88 9.06
N GLU A 773 -17.29 -13.32 9.82
CA GLU A 773 -18.04 -14.51 9.47
C GLU A 773 -19.09 -14.22 8.38
N ASN A 774 -19.26 -15.14 7.44
CA ASN A 774 -20.19 -14.99 6.32
C ASN A 774 -19.92 -13.75 5.44
N PHE A 775 -18.65 -13.39 5.25
CA PHE A 775 -18.26 -12.20 4.51
C PHE A 775 -18.82 -12.15 3.08
N THR A 776 -19.15 -13.30 2.48
CA THR A 776 -19.75 -13.40 1.12
C THR A 776 -21.10 -12.70 1.02
N HIS A 777 -21.83 -12.54 2.11
CA HIS A 777 -23.09 -11.79 2.17
C HIS A 777 -22.92 -10.26 2.24
N LEU A 778 -21.72 -9.81 2.58
CA LEU A 778 -21.39 -8.37 2.64
C LEU A 778 -20.89 -7.85 1.28
N GLY A 779 -21.01 -6.57 1.02
CA GLY A 779 -20.40 -5.91 -0.14
C GLY A 779 -18.87 -5.89 0.02
N LEU A 780 -18.12 -5.91 -1.08
CA LEU A 780 -16.65 -5.81 -1.02
C LEU A 780 -16.19 -4.56 -0.28
N SER A 781 -16.82 -3.42 -0.57
CA SER A 781 -16.53 -2.16 0.12
C SER A 781 -16.77 -2.23 1.62
N GLN A 782 -17.81 -2.99 2.07
CA GLN A 782 -18.09 -3.19 3.49
C GLN A 782 -17.02 -4.06 4.17
N VAL A 783 -16.67 -5.18 3.54
CA VAL A 783 -15.59 -6.05 4.05
C VAL A 783 -14.30 -5.26 4.19
N TYR A 784 -13.98 -4.43 3.21
CA TYR A 784 -12.79 -3.59 3.24
C TYR A 784 -12.84 -2.50 4.32
N GLN A 785 -13.97 -1.86 4.53
CA GLN A 785 -14.15 -0.89 5.62
C GLN A 785 -14.02 -1.54 6.99
N LEU A 786 -14.52 -2.78 7.14
CA LEU A 786 -14.36 -3.59 8.35
C LEU A 786 -12.88 -3.98 8.54
N ARG A 787 -12.19 -4.46 7.48
CA ARG A 787 -10.75 -4.73 7.51
C ARG A 787 -9.95 -3.53 7.99
N GLY A 788 -10.30 -2.33 7.50
CA GLY A 788 -9.65 -1.08 7.91
C GLY A 788 -9.91 -0.65 9.38
N ARG A 789 -10.68 -1.42 10.15
CA ARG A 789 -10.88 -1.17 11.60
C ARG A 789 -9.73 -1.68 12.45
N VAL A 790 -8.90 -2.56 11.93
CA VAL A 790 -7.70 -3.10 12.60
C VAL A 790 -6.41 -2.59 11.95
N GLY A 791 -5.25 -2.86 12.56
CA GLY A 791 -3.96 -2.44 12.05
C GLY A 791 -3.79 -0.91 12.02
N ARG A 792 -4.21 -0.22 13.07
CA ARG A 792 -4.11 1.24 13.22
C ARG A 792 -2.94 1.69 14.08
N SER A 793 -2.29 0.73 14.72
CA SER A 793 -1.08 0.91 15.51
C SER A 793 0.13 0.37 14.72
N ASP A 794 1.27 0.43 15.34
CA ASP A 794 2.53 -0.17 14.91
C ASP A 794 2.54 -1.72 14.95
N ARG A 795 1.42 -2.33 15.39
CA ARG A 795 1.27 -3.79 15.44
C ARG A 795 0.68 -4.34 14.16
N GLN A 796 1.13 -5.53 13.77
CA GLN A 796 0.59 -6.25 12.62
C GLN A 796 -0.91 -6.50 12.78
N GLY A 797 -1.70 -6.00 11.82
CA GLY A 797 -3.14 -6.25 11.76
C GLY A 797 -3.46 -7.54 11.01
N TYR A 798 -4.47 -8.27 11.49
CA TYR A 798 -4.98 -9.49 10.85
C TYR A 798 -6.48 -9.36 10.55
N CYS A 799 -6.86 -9.78 9.35
CA CYS A 799 -8.25 -9.86 8.92
C CYS A 799 -8.55 -11.29 8.44
N TYR A 800 -9.35 -12.00 9.20
CA TYR A 800 -9.76 -13.36 8.89
C TYR A 800 -11.17 -13.37 8.28
N LEU A 801 -11.27 -13.84 7.04
CA LEU A 801 -12.52 -13.95 6.30
C LEU A 801 -13.02 -15.39 6.41
N VAL A 802 -14.05 -15.60 7.24
CA VAL A 802 -14.54 -16.93 7.58
C VAL A 802 -15.71 -17.32 6.67
N LYS A 803 -15.58 -18.44 5.96
CA LYS A 803 -16.61 -19.01 5.09
C LYS A 803 -17.52 -19.92 5.89
N THR A 804 -18.82 -19.89 5.59
CA THR A 804 -19.77 -20.91 6.06
C THR A 804 -20.26 -21.75 4.89
N ARG A 805 -20.67 -22.98 5.15
CA ARG A 805 -21.13 -23.93 4.13
C ARG A 805 -22.31 -23.37 3.33
N GLY A 806 -22.25 -23.41 2.00
CA GLY A 806 -23.36 -23.03 1.10
C GLY A 806 -23.16 -21.72 0.31
N THR A 807 -21.95 -21.42 -0.14
CA THR A 807 -21.66 -20.22 -0.96
C THR A 807 -22.34 -20.23 -2.33
N THR A 808 -22.98 -19.14 -2.67
CA THR A 808 -23.60 -18.91 -3.99
C THR A 808 -22.51 -18.63 -5.07
N ALA A 809 -22.87 -18.74 -6.37
CA ALA A 809 -21.95 -18.39 -7.47
C ALA A 809 -21.40 -16.95 -7.38
N LYS A 810 -22.21 -15.98 -6.87
CA LYS A 810 -21.74 -14.62 -6.56
C LYS A 810 -20.76 -14.59 -5.38
N GLY A 811 -20.92 -15.47 -4.40
CA GLY A 811 -20.02 -15.63 -3.27
C GLY A 811 -18.63 -16.11 -3.72
N LYS A 812 -18.56 -17.12 -4.60
CA LYS A 812 -17.29 -17.60 -5.16
C LYS A 812 -16.51 -16.51 -5.92
N LYS A 813 -17.19 -15.68 -6.72
CA LYS A 813 -16.53 -14.54 -7.38
C LYS A 813 -15.99 -13.50 -6.41
N LYS A 814 -16.67 -13.28 -5.26
CA LYS A 814 -16.16 -12.40 -4.21
C LYS A 814 -14.94 -13.01 -3.51
N GLU A 815 -14.94 -14.32 -3.30
CA GLU A 815 -13.78 -15.06 -2.76
C GLU A 815 -12.57 -14.87 -3.67
N GLU A 816 -12.70 -15.18 -4.96
CA GLU A 816 -11.63 -14.99 -5.96
C GLU A 816 -11.14 -13.54 -6.04
N SER A 817 -12.05 -12.57 -5.88
CA SER A 817 -11.66 -11.15 -5.86
C SER A 817 -10.92 -10.78 -4.59
N MET A 818 -11.29 -11.35 -3.43
CA MET A 818 -10.59 -11.14 -2.17
C MET A 818 -9.22 -11.80 -2.14
N GLU A 819 -9.08 -13.01 -2.67
CA GLU A 819 -7.79 -13.69 -2.83
C GLU A 819 -6.83 -12.91 -3.76
N LYS A 820 -7.37 -12.32 -4.83
CA LYS A 820 -6.60 -11.41 -5.69
C LYS A 820 -6.19 -10.11 -4.98
N ILE A 821 -6.99 -9.63 -4.04
CA ILE A 821 -6.71 -8.44 -3.23
C ILE A 821 -5.62 -8.70 -2.18
N GLU A 822 -5.42 -9.94 -1.73
CA GLU A 822 -4.28 -10.31 -0.86
C GLU A 822 -2.91 -9.95 -1.47
N GLY A 823 -2.76 -10.10 -2.79
CA GLY A 823 -1.53 -9.74 -3.51
C GLY A 823 -1.40 -8.25 -3.86
N ILE A 824 -2.44 -7.43 -3.57
CA ILE A 824 -2.45 -6.03 -3.95
C ILE A 824 -2.26 -5.17 -2.68
N LYS A 825 -1.10 -4.57 -2.51
CA LYS A 825 -0.81 -3.52 -1.50
C LYS A 825 -1.62 -2.23 -1.74
N SER A 826 -2.76 -2.29 -2.42
CA SER A 826 -3.48 -1.15 -2.97
C SER A 826 -4.76 -0.83 -2.19
N GLY A 827 -4.98 0.46 -2.01
CA GLY A 827 -6.01 1.04 -1.15
C GLY A 827 -7.46 0.93 -1.64
N GLY A 828 -8.38 1.50 -0.86
CA GLY A 828 -9.83 1.47 -1.06
C GLY A 828 -10.34 1.93 -2.42
N PHE A 829 -9.54 2.71 -3.14
CA PHE A 829 -9.86 3.14 -4.51
C PHE A 829 -9.95 1.96 -5.49
N GLN A 830 -8.97 1.04 -5.47
CA GLN A 830 -8.96 -0.12 -6.37
C GLN A 830 -10.08 -1.11 -6.01
N ILE A 831 -10.36 -1.26 -4.72
CA ILE A 831 -11.48 -2.10 -4.27
C ILE A 831 -12.83 -1.52 -4.67
N SER A 832 -12.96 -0.20 -4.62
CA SER A 832 -14.18 0.44 -5.15
C SER A 832 -14.33 0.22 -6.64
N MET A 833 -13.23 0.18 -7.40
CA MET A 833 -13.22 -0.19 -8.82
C MET A 833 -13.64 -1.66 -9.02
N GLU A 834 -13.16 -2.58 -8.19
CA GLU A 834 -13.53 -3.99 -8.26
C GLU A 834 -14.99 -4.23 -7.79
N ASP A 835 -15.43 -3.59 -6.71
CA ASP A 835 -16.84 -3.64 -6.25
C ASP A 835 -17.79 -3.12 -7.33
N MET A 836 -17.38 -2.07 -8.04
CA MET A 836 -18.09 -1.53 -9.20
C MET A 836 -18.18 -2.54 -10.35
N LYS A 837 -17.11 -3.27 -10.63
CA LYS A 837 -17.10 -4.34 -11.62
C LYS A 837 -18.00 -5.51 -11.24
N ILE A 838 -18.17 -5.80 -9.95
CA ILE A 838 -18.99 -6.92 -9.44
C ILE A 838 -20.46 -6.56 -9.33
N ARG A 839 -20.81 -5.34 -8.88
CA ARG A 839 -22.19 -4.90 -8.71
C ARG A 839 -22.90 -4.58 -10.03
N GLY A 840 -22.13 -4.24 -11.05
CA GLY A 840 -22.65 -3.81 -12.35
C GLY A 840 -22.94 -2.32 -12.43
N ALA A 841 -22.93 -1.82 -13.66
CA ALA A 841 -23.03 -0.39 -13.95
C ALA A 841 -24.46 0.21 -13.84
N GLY A 842 -25.47 -0.59 -13.54
CA GLY A 842 -26.87 -0.14 -13.50
C GLY A 842 -27.19 0.89 -12.41
N GLU A 843 -26.53 0.79 -11.26
CA GLU A 843 -26.67 1.77 -10.17
C GLU A 843 -25.90 3.08 -10.42
N ILE A 844 -25.04 3.11 -11.46
CA ILE A 844 -24.06 4.18 -11.66
C ILE A 844 -24.61 5.35 -12.48
N LEU A 845 -25.36 5.08 -13.54
CA LEU A 845 -25.71 6.05 -14.58
C LEU A 845 -27.24 6.21 -14.81
N GLY A 846 -28.06 5.45 -14.05
CA GLY A 846 -29.53 5.46 -14.15
C GLY A 846 -30.08 4.33 -15.03
N ASP A 847 -31.33 3.97 -14.80
CA ASP A 847 -32.03 2.80 -15.39
C ASP A 847 -32.04 2.73 -16.93
N LYS A 848 -31.82 3.87 -17.59
CA LYS A 848 -31.88 3.95 -19.07
C LYS A 848 -30.61 3.41 -19.78
N GLN A 849 -29.51 3.21 -19.06
CA GLN A 849 -28.20 2.81 -19.67
C GLN A 849 -27.76 1.38 -19.31
N HIS A 850 -28.55 0.68 -18.50
CA HIS A 850 -28.23 -0.66 -17.99
C HIS A 850 -27.93 -1.69 -19.09
N GLY A 851 -28.79 -1.82 -20.08
CA GLY A 851 -28.63 -2.81 -21.16
C GLY A 851 -27.47 -2.53 -22.13
N THR A 852 -27.02 -1.27 -22.19
CA THR A 852 -25.94 -0.86 -23.09
C THR A 852 -24.57 -1.25 -22.52
N ILE A 853 -24.36 -1.03 -21.23
CA ILE A 853 -23.09 -1.39 -20.56
C ILE A 853 -22.93 -2.91 -20.47
N GLU A 854 -24.01 -3.66 -20.29
CA GLU A 854 -24.00 -5.13 -20.39
C GLU A 854 -23.57 -5.64 -21.76
N THR A 855 -23.84 -4.88 -22.83
CA THR A 855 -23.50 -5.29 -24.20
C THR A 855 -22.03 -4.99 -24.52
N PHE A 856 -21.47 -3.87 -24.03
CA PHE A 856 -20.14 -3.36 -24.42
C PHE A 856 -19.08 -3.51 -23.34
N GLY A 857 -19.47 -3.87 -22.11
CA GLY A 857 -18.58 -3.87 -20.96
C GLY A 857 -18.26 -2.46 -20.46
N TYR A 858 -17.92 -2.40 -19.17
CA TYR A 858 -17.70 -1.14 -18.47
C TYR A 858 -16.45 -0.38 -18.98
N ASP A 859 -15.33 -1.09 -19.15
CA ASP A 859 -14.05 -0.47 -19.50
C ASP A 859 -14.09 0.21 -20.87
N LEU A 860 -14.71 -0.44 -21.86
CA LEU A 860 -14.90 0.16 -23.21
C LEU A 860 -15.85 1.37 -23.15
N TYR A 861 -16.94 1.29 -22.36
CA TYR A 861 -17.87 2.40 -22.21
C TYR A 861 -17.19 3.64 -21.63
N ILE A 862 -16.43 3.49 -20.56
CA ILE A 862 -15.72 4.62 -19.93
C ILE A 862 -14.63 5.19 -20.85
N LYS A 863 -13.92 4.36 -21.59
CA LYS A 863 -12.93 4.80 -22.57
C LYS A 863 -13.57 5.68 -23.63
N MET A 864 -14.68 5.24 -24.22
CA MET A 864 -15.42 6.00 -25.23
C MET A 864 -15.99 7.31 -24.67
N LEU A 865 -16.51 7.29 -23.45
CA LEU A 865 -17.05 8.49 -22.81
C LEU A 865 -15.94 9.52 -22.50
N ASN A 866 -14.78 9.08 -22.01
CA ASN A 866 -13.62 9.96 -21.78
C ASN A 866 -13.11 10.59 -23.09
N GLU A 867 -13.05 9.81 -24.16
CA GLU A 867 -12.65 10.32 -25.47
C GLU A 867 -13.63 11.38 -25.97
N GLU A 868 -14.94 11.15 -25.82
CA GLU A 868 -15.95 12.11 -26.22
C GLU A 868 -15.95 13.40 -25.38
N ILE A 869 -15.75 13.31 -24.06
CA ILE A 869 -15.60 14.47 -23.19
C ILE A 869 -14.38 15.32 -23.62
N LYS A 870 -13.24 14.69 -23.90
CA LYS A 870 -12.03 15.37 -24.39
C LYS A 870 -12.29 16.04 -25.74
N ARG A 871 -13.05 15.37 -26.64
CA ARG A 871 -13.44 15.94 -27.95
C ARG A 871 -14.28 17.20 -27.78
N GLN A 872 -15.30 17.15 -26.95
CA GLN A 872 -16.17 18.31 -26.70
C GLN A 872 -15.48 19.45 -25.93
N LYS A 873 -14.44 19.18 -25.14
CA LYS A 873 -13.59 20.18 -24.50
C LYS A 873 -12.54 20.80 -25.45
N GLY A 874 -12.39 20.28 -26.66
CA GLY A 874 -11.33 20.73 -27.59
C GLY A 874 -9.92 20.26 -27.19
N GLU A 875 -9.81 19.39 -26.21
CA GLU A 875 -8.58 18.80 -25.72
C GLU A 875 -8.21 17.50 -26.46
N PHE A 876 -9.11 17.04 -27.33
CA PHE A 876 -8.91 15.83 -28.09
C PHE A 876 -7.92 16.10 -29.23
N ARG A 877 -6.72 15.59 -29.10
CA ARG A 877 -5.85 15.40 -30.25
C ARG A 877 -6.46 14.26 -31.05
N GLU A 878 -6.91 14.52 -32.26
CA GLU A 878 -7.32 13.45 -33.19
C GLU A 878 -6.16 12.47 -33.29
N LYS A 879 -6.24 11.35 -32.54
CA LYS A 879 -5.37 10.21 -32.81
C LYS A 879 -5.79 9.71 -34.19
N ILE A 880 -4.82 9.57 -35.07
CA ILE A 880 -5.09 8.98 -36.36
C ILE A 880 -5.61 7.58 -36.08
N GLU A 881 -6.91 7.38 -36.27
CA GLU A 881 -7.49 6.05 -36.19
C GLU A 881 -6.89 5.22 -37.34
N ASN A 882 -6.26 4.08 -36.99
CA ASN A 882 -5.71 3.13 -37.94
C ASN A 882 -4.41 3.52 -38.64
N VAL A 883 -3.38 3.90 -37.90
CA VAL A 883 -2.02 3.91 -38.44
C VAL A 883 -1.67 2.51 -38.95
N GLU A 884 -1.29 2.42 -40.23
CA GLU A 884 -0.86 1.17 -40.87
C GLU A 884 0.65 1.17 -41.07
N ILE A 885 1.33 0.18 -40.48
CA ILE A 885 2.76 -0.02 -40.68
C ILE A 885 2.98 -1.32 -41.48
N LEU A 886 3.39 -1.19 -42.70
CA LEU A 886 3.63 -2.33 -43.61
C LEU A 886 5.14 -2.54 -43.79
N LEU A 887 5.69 -3.40 -42.94
CA LEU A 887 7.11 -3.80 -42.97
C LEU A 887 7.28 -5.04 -43.85
N ARG A 888 8.42 -5.13 -44.54
CA ARG A 888 8.81 -6.31 -45.32
C ARG A 888 9.06 -7.52 -44.41
N GLU A 889 9.74 -7.29 -43.32
CA GLU A 889 9.99 -8.30 -42.29
C GLU A 889 9.30 -7.86 -40.99
N LYS A 890 8.39 -8.67 -40.55
CA LYS A 890 7.67 -8.41 -39.31
C LYS A 890 8.38 -9.10 -38.15
N GLY A 891 8.19 -8.57 -36.96
CA GLY A 891 8.84 -9.07 -35.76
C GLY A 891 7.85 -9.68 -34.79
N TYR A 892 8.36 -10.54 -33.91
CA TYR A 892 7.59 -11.16 -32.84
C TYR A 892 8.47 -11.40 -31.61
N ILE A 893 7.86 -11.69 -30.46
CA ILE A 893 8.56 -12.07 -29.23
C ILE A 893 8.69 -13.60 -29.21
N PRO A 894 9.91 -14.18 -29.31
CA PRO A 894 10.09 -15.63 -29.29
C PRO A 894 9.66 -16.23 -27.96
N GLU A 895 9.04 -17.41 -28.01
CA GLU A 895 8.63 -18.14 -26.79
C GLU A 895 9.86 -18.64 -25.99
N THR A 896 10.98 -18.84 -26.64
CA THR A 896 12.27 -19.16 -26.01
C THR A 896 12.87 -18.00 -25.25
N TYR A 897 12.45 -16.75 -25.54
CA TYR A 897 12.92 -15.54 -24.87
C TYR A 897 11.95 -15.09 -23.78
N ILE A 898 10.64 -15.04 -24.06
CA ILE A 898 9.59 -14.72 -23.10
C ILE A 898 8.50 -15.78 -23.21
N GLN A 899 8.18 -16.43 -22.08
CA GLN A 899 7.19 -17.51 -22.05
C GLN A 899 5.78 -17.03 -22.40
N LYS A 900 4.93 -17.95 -22.82
CA LYS A 900 3.59 -17.71 -23.37
C LYS A 900 2.71 -16.83 -22.47
N GLU A 901 2.78 -17.05 -21.17
CA GLU A 901 1.95 -16.38 -20.16
C GLU A 901 2.26 -14.88 -20.05
N GLU A 902 3.51 -14.47 -20.28
CA GLU A 902 3.93 -13.06 -20.15
C GLU A 902 3.99 -12.32 -21.47
N ARG A 903 4.12 -13.05 -22.60
CA ARG A 903 4.18 -12.45 -23.95
C ARG A 903 3.02 -11.50 -24.20
N LEU A 904 1.79 -11.93 -23.87
CA LEU A 904 0.58 -11.12 -24.09
C LEU A 904 0.62 -9.81 -23.29
N ASN A 905 1.08 -9.87 -22.05
CA ASN A 905 1.23 -8.68 -21.19
C ASN A 905 2.25 -7.70 -21.77
N ILE A 906 3.37 -8.21 -22.24
CA ILE A 906 4.42 -7.39 -22.85
C ILE A 906 3.92 -6.77 -24.15
N TYR A 907 3.25 -7.53 -25.02
CA TYR A 907 2.60 -6.99 -26.22
C TYR A 907 1.60 -5.89 -25.88
N LYS A 908 0.76 -6.10 -24.86
CA LYS A 908 -0.22 -5.10 -24.43
C LYS A 908 0.43 -3.81 -23.92
N ARG A 909 1.52 -3.94 -23.16
CA ARG A 909 2.30 -2.79 -22.68
C ARG A 909 2.90 -2.00 -23.85
N PHE A 910 3.49 -2.67 -24.84
CA PHE A 910 4.01 -2.02 -26.05
C PHE A 910 2.91 -1.34 -26.87
N ALA A 911 1.76 -1.96 -27.01
CA ALA A 911 0.63 -1.39 -27.75
C ALA A 911 0.05 -0.12 -27.10
N MET A 912 0.22 0.05 -25.77
CA MET A 912 -0.26 1.19 -24.98
C MET A 912 0.72 2.35 -24.84
N LEU A 913 1.94 2.22 -25.39
CA LEU A 913 2.93 3.29 -25.31
C LEU A 913 2.50 4.51 -26.14
N GLU A 914 2.70 5.69 -25.58
CA GLU A 914 2.37 6.98 -26.24
C GLU A 914 3.62 7.84 -26.49
N LYS A 915 4.75 7.54 -25.83
CA LYS A 915 5.99 8.32 -25.89
C LYS A 915 7.22 7.46 -26.12
N PHE A 916 8.23 8.04 -26.74
CA PHE A 916 9.51 7.35 -26.97
C PHE A 916 10.29 7.10 -25.67
N GLU A 917 10.12 7.96 -24.66
CA GLU A 917 10.77 7.79 -23.36
C GLU A 917 10.27 6.50 -22.68
N GLU A 918 8.95 6.26 -22.70
CA GLU A 918 8.33 5.06 -22.17
C GLU A 918 8.82 3.79 -22.88
N LEU A 919 9.02 3.89 -24.21
CA LEU A 919 9.56 2.80 -25.01
C LEU A 919 10.99 2.44 -24.61
N ASN A 920 11.85 3.45 -24.35
CA ASN A 920 13.22 3.22 -23.92
C ASN A 920 13.28 2.62 -22.52
N GLU A 921 12.45 3.11 -21.58
CA GLU A 921 12.33 2.52 -20.26
C GLU A 921 11.91 1.06 -20.33
N MET A 922 10.97 0.73 -21.21
CA MET A 922 10.50 -0.63 -21.41
C MET A 922 11.56 -1.53 -22.06
N LYS A 923 12.37 -1.03 -23.00
CA LYS A 923 13.51 -1.76 -23.54
C LYS A 923 14.51 -2.11 -22.45
N ASN A 924 14.91 -1.14 -21.66
CA ASN A 924 15.85 -1.34 -20.55
C ASN A 924 15.32 -2.35 -19.53
N GLU A 925 14.03 -2.29 -19.20
CA GLU A 925 13.39 -3.26 -18.32
C GLU A 925 13.45 -4.68 -18.88
N ILE A 926 13.16 -4.85 -20.19
CA ILE A 926 13.16 -6.15 -20.83
C ILE A 926 14.58 -6.72 -20.89
N GLU A 927 15.58 -5.91 -21.20
CA GLU A 927 16.98 -6.34 -21.17
C GLU A 927 17.44 -6.71 -19.76
N ASP A 928 17.01 -5.98 -18.74
CA ASP A 928 17.32 -6.32 -17.35
C ASP A 928 16.69 -7.66 -16.91
N ARG A 929 15.46 -7.93 -17.35
CA ARG A 929 14.68 -9.11 -16.91
C ARG A 929 14.91 -10.37 -17.71
N PHE A 930 15.18 -10.24 -19.00
CA PHE A 930 15.23 -11.36 -19.95
C PHE A 930 16.55 -11.46 -20.69
N GLY A 931 17.48 -10.53 -20.46
CA GLY A 931 18.74 -10.46 -21.17
C GLY A 931 18.63 -9.79 -22.54
N LYS A 932 19.65 -9.95 -23.37
CA LYS A 932 19.79 -9.26 -24.66
C LYS A 932 18.61 -9.49 -25.60
N ILE A 933 18.00 -8.42 -26.09
CA ILE A 933 16.82 -8.48 -26.97
C ILE A 933 17.17 -9.19 -28.28
N PRO A 934 16.45 -10.28 -28.65
CA PRO A 934 16.68 -11.03 -29.90
C PRO A 934 16.27 -10.23 -31.15
N ASN A 935 16.81 -10.61 -32.30
CA ASN A 935 16.58 -9.87 -33.56
C ASN A 935 15.12 -9.84 -33.98
N SER A 936 14.36 -10.91 -33.76
CA SER A 936 12.91 -10.94 -34.05
C SER A 936 12.15 -9.89 -33.22
N MET A 937 12.46 -9.74 -31.94
CA MET A 937 11.85 -8.74 -31.08
C MET A 937 12.33 -7.31 -31.42
N LYS A 938 13.58 -7.12 -31.87
CA LYS A 938 14.05 -5.81 -32.36
C LYS A 938 13.23 -5.33 -33.55
N LYS A 939 12.84 -6.26 -34.47
CA LYS A 939 11.94 -5.93 -35.58
C LYS A 939 10.55 -5.54 -35.11
N PHE A 940 10.00 -6.24 -34.10
CA PHE A 940 8.74 -5.86 -33.46
C PHE A 940 8.82 -4.48 -32.81
N ILE A 941 9.89 -4.20 -32.05
CA ILE A 941 10.10 -2.89 -31.44
C ILE A 941 10.19 -1.78 -32.49
N LEU A 942 10.82 -2.05 -33.66
CA LEU A 942 10.85 -1.10 -34.77
C LEU A 942 9.43 -0.78 -35.29
N SER A 943 8.51 -1.76 -35.36
CA SER A 943 7.12 -1.48 -35.75
C SER A 943 6.43 -0.54 -34.78
N ILE A 944 6.70 -0.68 -33.47
CA ILE A 944 6.17 0.22 -32.44
C ILE A 944 6.81 1.63 -32.53
N GLU A 945 8.13 1.71 -32.76
CA GLU A 945 8.81 3.01 -33.01
C GLU A 945 8.21 3.76 -34.19
N LEU A 946 7.97 3.07 -35.29
CA LEU A 946 7.34 3.65 -36.47
C LEU A 946 5.88 4.02 -36.22
N LYS A 947 5.15 3.25 -35.44
CA LYS A 947 3.77 3.59 -35.02
C LYS A 947 3.74 4.87 -34.21
N LEU A 948 4.59 4.98 -33.17
CA LEU A 948 4.70 6.20 -32.35
C LEU A 948 5.10 7.40 -33.20
N PHE A 949 6.06 7.23 -34.10
CA PHE A 949 6.46 8.29 -35.03
C PHE A 949 5.31 8.73 -35.93
N ALA A 950 4.55 7.80 -36.48
CA ALA A 950 3.42 8.07 -37.33
C ALA A 950 2.28 8.80 -36.58
N GLU A 951 1.95 8.34 -35.38
CA GLU A 951 0.92 8.98 -34.52
C GLU A 951 1.29 10.43 -34.14
N GLN A 952 2.55 10.67 -33.79
CA GLN A 952 3.03 12.03 -33.41
C GLN A 952 3.08 12.99 -34.61
N ASN A 953 3.26 12.48 -35.80
CA ASN A 953 3.49 13.29 -37.01
C ASN A 953 2.32 13.23 -38.01
N HIS A 954 1.16 12.73 -37.62
CA HIS A 954 -0.03 12.66 -38.43
C HIS A 954 0.14 11.85 -39.74
N ILE A 955 0.91 10.76 -39.72
CA ILE A 955 1.12 9.84 -40.83
C ILE A 955 0.12 8.69 -40.70
N GLN A 956 -0.69 8.47 -41.71
CA GLN A 956 -1.73 7.43 -41.74
C GLN A 956 -1.17 6.04 -42.05
N ARG A 957 -0.13 5.99 -42.89
CA ARG A 957 0.47 4.73 -43.31
C ARG A 957 1.95 4.88 -43.59
N ILE A 958 2.73 3.89 -43.26
CA ILE A 958 4.15 3.77 -43.56
C ILE A 958 4.38 2.44 -44.31
N ASP A 959 4.88 2.49 -45.56
CA ASP A 959 5.26 1.34 -46.35
C ASP A 959 6.76 1.22 -46.42
N GLU A 960 7.29 0.04 -46.10
CA GLU A 960 8.72 -0.23 -46.20
C GLU A 960 9.10 -0.74 -47.60
N ASN A 961 10.03 -0.07 -48.30
CA ASN A 961 10.71 -0.52 -49.49
C ASN A 961 12.15 -0.95 -49.17
N SER A 962 12.95 -1.36 -50.21
CA SER A 962 14.33 -1.83 -49.98
C SER A 962 15.21 -0.81 -49.24
N ASP A 963 15.16 0.46 -49.69
CA ASP A 963 16.08 1.50 -49.23
C ASP A 963 15.41 2.68 -48.54
N TYR A 964 14.09 2.75 -48.60
CA TYR A 964 13.32 3.89 -48.10
C TYR A 964 11.99 3.44 -47.48
N TYR A 965 11.37 4.35 -46.73
CA TYR A 965 9.98 4.31 -46.27
C TYR A 965 9.14 5.29 -47.10
N GLU A 966 7.92 4.88 -47.48
CA GLU A 966 6.90 5.75 -48.03
C GLU A 966 5.94 6.16 -46.91
N LEU A 967 5.80 7.45 -46.69
CA LEU A 967 4.97 8.05 -45.67
C LEU A 967 3.72 8.64 -46.31
N TYR A 968 2.54 8.19 -45.90
CA TYR A 968 1.25 8.61 -46.42
C TYR A 968 0.57 9.54 -45.46
N PHE A 969 0.40 10.82 -45.83
CA PHE A 969 -0.29 11.85 -45.07
C PHE A 969 -1.68 12.06 -45.68
N LEU A 970 -2.70 12.23 -44.82
CA LEU A 970 -4.03 12.63 -45.31
C LEU A 970 -3.99 14.04 -45.87
N LYS A 971 -4.71 14.32 -46.99
CA LYS A 971 -4.75 15.63 -47.66
C LYS A 971 -5.34 16.78 -46.79
N ASN A 972 -6.11 16.46 -45.77
CA ASN A 972 -6.68 17.44 -44.85
C ASN A 972 -5.69 17.97 -43.79
N ILE A 973 -4.45 17.47 -43.78
CA ILE A 973 -3.43 17.92 -42.83
C ILE A 973 -2.82 19.23 -43.35
N PRO A 974 -2.66 20.29 -42.49
CA PRO A 974 -2.03 21.54 -42.90
C PRO A 974 -0.61 21.33 -43.41
N GLU A 975 -0.29 21.86 -44.56
CA GLU A 975 1.04 21.78 -45.18
C GLU A 975 2.16 22.28 -44.27
N GLU A 976 1.89 23.25 -43.40
CA GLU A 976 2.85 23.73 -42.41
C GLU A 976 3.38 22.65 -41.48
N LYS A 977 2.54 21.67 -41.09
CA LYS A 977 2.95 20.53 -40.26
C LYS A 977 3.85 19.57 -41.03
N ILE A 978 3.56 19.34 -42.30
CA ILE A 978 4.37 18.49 -43.15
C ILE A 978 5.72 19.19 -43.45
N ASN A 979 5.72 20.50 -43.69
CA ASN A 979 6.92 21.29 -43.96
C ASN A 979 7.84 21.37 -42.75
N LYS A 980 7.31 21.46 -41.52
CA LYS A 980 8.09 21.44 -40.30
C LYS A 980 8.84 20.13 -40.07
N LEU A 981 8.28 19.02 -40.51
CA LEU A 981 8.96 17.72 -40.56
C LEU A 981 10.03 17.72 -41.66
N SER A 982 9.83 18.37 -42.80
CA SER A 982 10.75 18.40 -43.91
C SER A 982 12.06 19.14 -43.58
N GLU A 983 12.03 20.12 -42.69
CA GLU A 983 13.25 20.82 -42.19
C GLU A 983 14.21 19.90 -41.47
N ASN A 984 13.68 18.79 -40.87
CA ASN A 984 14.45 17.80 -40.13
C ASN A 984 14.72 16.49 -40.92
N LEU A 985 13.95 16.23 -41.94
CA LEU A 985 13.97 15.04 -42.75
C LEU A 985 14.01 15.40 -44.24
N ASP A 986 15.14 15.20 -44.89
CA ASP A 986 15.33 15.40 -46.29
C ASP A 986 14.62 14.30 -47.07
N TRP A 987 13.37 14.52 -47.51
CA TRP A 987 12.53 13.56 -48.19
C TRP A 987 12.17 14.01 -49.62
N LYS A 988 11.77 13.06 -50.46
CA LYS A 988 11.28 13.30 -51.83
C LYS A 988 9.76 13.19 -51.90
N ASP A 989 9.10 14.21 -52.46
CA ASP A 989 7.67 14.16 -52.74
C ASP A 989 7.40 13.26 -53.96
N ILE A 990 6.52 12.27 -53.84
CA ILE A 990 6.14 11.34 -54.90
C ILE A 990 4.63 11.26 -55.12
N SER A 991 3.85 12.19 -54.54
CA SER A 991 2.38 12.20 -54.65
C SER A 991 1.89 12.22 -56.09
N ASN A 992 2.62 12.87 -57.00
CA ASN A 992 2.30 12.92 -58.42
C ASN A 992 2.68 11.64 -59.15
N GLU A 993 3.68 10.87 -58.66
CA GLU A 993 4.08 9.60 -59.27
C GLU A 993 3.10 8.47 -58.93
N LYS A 994 2.54 8.53 -57.71
CA LYS A 994 1.50 7.60 -57.24
C LYS A 994 0.11 8.25 -57.30
N LYS A 995 -0.56 8.28 -58.39
CA LYS A 995 -1.93 8.83 -58.55
C LYS A 995 -2.88 8.43 -57.42
N ASN A 996 -2.71 9.00 -56.25
CA ASN A 996 -3.50 8.75 -55.04
C ASN A 996 -4.30 10.01 -54.69
N GLU A 997 -5.64 9.92 -54.77
CA GLU A 997 -6.53 11.06 -54.52
C GLU A 997 -6.67 11.42 -53.04
N GLU A 998 -6.32 10.48 -52.13
CA GLU A 998 -6.55 10.63 -50.67
C GLU A 998 -5.31 11.07 -49.91
N TYR A 999 -4.10 10.83 -50.38
CA TYR A 999 -2.86 10.98 -49.63
C TYR A 999 -1.81 11.86 -50.30
N ILE A 1000 -1.01 12.56 -49.46
CA ILE A 1000 0.26 13.16 -49.80
C ILE A 1000 1.34 12.10 -49.45
N VAL A 1001 2.12 11.67 -50.41
CA VAL A 1001 3.10 10.59 -50.21
C VAL A 1001 4.53 11.15 -50.31
N LYS A 1002 5.30 10.94 -49.20
CA LYS A 1002 6.71 11.32 -49.12
C LYS A 1002 7.60 10.07 -49.03
N ARG A 1003 8.75 10.09 -49.69
CA ARG A 1003 9.73 9.01 -49.67
C ARG A 1003 10.95 9.42 -48.86
N LEU A 1004 11.32 8.64 -47.84
CA LEU A 1004 12.37 8.92 -46.90
C LEU A 1004 13.35 7.74 -46.79
N LYS A 1005 14.68 8.00 -46.90
CA LYS A 1005 15.70 6.96 -46.71
C LYS A 1005 15.66 6.34 -45.32
N LYS A 1006 15.75 5.03 -45.20
CA LYS A 1006 15.70 4.29 -43.93
C LYS A 1006 16.70 4.80 -42.89
N ILE A 1007 17.94 5.09 -43.33
CA ILE A 1007 19.00 5.60 -42.42
C ILE A 1007 18.58 6.94 -41.79
N LYS A 1008 18.05 7.89 -42.57
CA LYS A 1008 17.64 9.19 -42.07
C LYS A 1008 16.50 9.11 -41.05
N LEU A 1009 15.55 8.21 -41.26
CA LEU A 1009 14.45 8.03 -40.29
C LEU A 1009 14.95 7.39 -38.99
N LYS A 1010 15.82 6.39 -39.06
CA LYS A 1010 16.44 5.78 -37.88
C LYS A 1010 17.27 6.77 -37.08
N ASP A 1011 18.05 7.61 -37.73
CA ASP A 1011 18.84 8.66 -37.07
C ASP A 1011 17.94 9.71 -36.40
N TYR A 1012 16.84 10.08 -37.05
CA TYR A 1012 15.88 11.02 -36.49
C TYR A 1012 15.17 10.45 -35.25
N ILE A 1013 14.66 9.22 -35.33
CA ILE A 1013 14.02 8.52 -34.18
C ILE A 1013 15.03 8.38 -33.03
N SER A 1014 16.29 8.00 -33.34
CA SER A 1014 17.35 7.88 -32.32
C SER A 1014 17.68 9.23 -31.67
N LYS A 1015 17.59 10.34 -32.36
CA LYS A 1015 17.77 11.69 -31.78
C LYS A 1015 16.62 12.06 -30.87
N ILE A 1016 15.37 11.86 -31.30
CA ILE A 1016 14.18 12.13 -30.49
C ILE A 1016 14.18 11.28 -29.21
N SER A 1017 14.55 9.99 -29.33
CA SER A 1017 14.59 9.08 -28.17
C SER A 1017 15.69 9.41 -27.15
N LYS A 1018 16.71 10.20 -27.53
CA LYS A 1018 17.83 10.61 -26.65
C LYS A 1018 17.64 11.99 -26.01
N ILE A 1019 16.65 12.77 -26.45
CA ILE A 1019 16.36 14.06 -25.84
C ILE A 1019 15.68 13.78 -24.49
N LYS A 1020 16.45 13.90 -23.40
CA LYS A 1020 15.89 13.98 -22.04
C LYS A 1020 15.21 15.33 -21.91
N CYS A 1021 13.90 15.30 -21.58
CA CYS A 1021 13.24 16.47 -21.03
C CYS A 1021 13.77 16.85 -19.65
#